data_f404e5b74d9bd404b46daa0221e82f00
#
_entry.id   f404e5b74d9bd404b46daa0221e82f00
#
_cell.length_a   1.000
_cell.length_b   1.000
_cell.length_c   1.000
_cell.angle_alpha   90.00
_cell.angle_beta   90.00
_cell.angle_gamma   90.00
#
_symmetry.space_group_name_H-M   'P 1'
#
loop_
_entity.id
_entity.type
_entity.pdbx_description
1 polymer ?
#
loop_
_entity_poly.entity_id
_entity_poly.type
_entity_poly.pdbx_seq_one_letter_code
_entity_poly.pdbx_strand_id
1 'polypeptide(L)'
;MKKKFLLLALIVLGGMSAFAEESPVLELKQTVVTSDSFGTPVRETAKNITVIGAKEIKEKGAKTVADALRGVSGVVVRQMDGASPMIDLRGSGATAQFNTVILLDGIPVSGLAGFDLNTVPVEEIEKIEVLQGAGAVMYGDGAIGGVVNIITKAPTNKAVYGGAGLEVGSWRTIRENVYLGGKIGNKFLLNASYSGYTSEDYRDRDPKYYGRKDFRNSTWLRGKYLLDNGSIALNYNHSEDKDYYTGYLEKKQFDDNPRQKGAWGGYTYGINDIINAKYNQKINDKIDIFLTGGYYHNKSKYQNNVTKEYFIRPEVKFTYAKDSYVTLGFDYRDGRREFKDDVLINGISQKAPNDKRKSFAGYVMNKSTFGNWQFTQGYRREKVEYKYSSKVYDPMTWQLKEIKPKSADYSNNDSFEFGVNYLYSDTGNVFFNYTRALRTPTIQDAGAWYGPVKTQKNDIFEIGLRDAYKNTSISTSVFYINSKNEIYYDKTNPFSSNNQNFDGKVRRIGAQLSLAHYFDKLTLRERVSYIVPKVTSGTYDGKEFAGVSRWTANVGATYNITKGLTANVDGYYQSNAYAEDDFDNYFSKGNNYVTVDANLSYAFENGIELYTGVSNLFDKKYANAVTSTRSTWAPGPRKVYYPANGRSVYAGIKYTF
;
A
#
# COMPACT_ATOMS: atom_id res chain seq x y z
N MET A 1 31.75 -8.34 -6.74
CA MET A 1 30.80 -7.31 -6.32
C MET A 1 30.04 -7.63 -5.02
N LYS A 2 29.77 -8.90 -4.65
CA LYS A 2 29.05 -9.27 -3.40
C LYS A 2 29.75 -8.91 -2.08
N LYS A 3 31.08 -8.80 -2.04
CA LYS A 3 31.85 -8.48 -0.82
C LYS A 3 32.03 -6.97 -0.53
N LYS A 4 31.83 -6.10 -1.52
CA LYS A 4 32.02 -4.64 -1.34
C LYS A 4 30.81 -3.91 -0.75
N PHE A 5 29.59 -4.46 -0.88
CA PHE A 5 28.39 -3.85 -0.33
C PHE A 5 28.23 -4.07 1.19
N LEU A 6 28.70 -5.21 1.70
CA LEU A 6 28.70 -5.47 3.16
C LEU A 6 29.69 -4.58 3.91
N LEU A 7 30.75 -4.12 3.24
CA LEU A 7 31.76 -3.26 3.85
C LEU A 7 31.33 -1.79 3.99
N LEU A 8 30.43 -1.30 3.13
CA LEU A 8 29.94 0.08 3.25
C LEU A 8 29.01 0.28 4.45
N ALA A 9 28.22 -0.72 4.80
CA ALA A 9 27.33 -0.68 5.97
C ALA A 9 28.10 -0.77 7.31
N LEU A 10 29.30 -1.34 7.31
CA LEU A 10 30.13 -1.52 8.51
C LEU A 10 31.10 -0.36 8.80
N ILE A 11 31.41 0.48 7.81
CA ILE A 11 32.40 1.58 7.96
C ILE A 11 31.79 2.82 8.66
N VAL A 12 30.46 2.96 8.67
CA VAL A 12 29.78 4.10 9.32
C VAL A 12 29.69 3.95 10.85
N LEU A 13 29.94 2.77 11.40
CA LEU A 13 29.86 2.50 12.85
C LEU A 13 31.10 2.90 13.65
N GLY A 14 32.17 3.34 13.02
CA GLY A 14 33.45 3.65 13.69
C GLY A 14 33.86 5.10 13.60
N GLY A 15 33.27 5.98 14.41
CA GLY A 15 33.89 7.25 14.74
C GLY A 15 33.20 8.52 14.27
N MET A 16 32.14 8.92 14.94
CA MET A 16 31.74 10.32 15.07
C MET A 16 31.07 10.55 16.44
N SER A 17 31.84 11.05 17.36
CA SER A 17 31.35 11.64 18.60
C SER A 17 31.23 13.14 18.38
N ALA A 18 30.03 13.67 18.17
CA ALA A 18 29.71 15.06 18.45
C ALA A 18 28.20 15.35 18.30
N PHE A 19 27.61 15.81 19.36
CA PHE A 19 26.46 16.70 19.53
C PHE A 19 25.19 16.42 18.71
N ALA A 20 24.19 15.86 19.38
CA ALA A 20 22.83 15.78 18.89
C ALA A 20 21.86 16.40 19.89
N GLU A 21 21.05 17.31 19.41
CA GLU A 21 19.86 17.80 20.09
C GLU A 21 18.65 16.95 19.66
N GLU A 22 17.90 16.46 20.66
CA GLU A 22 16.60 15.77 20.65
C GLU A 22 16.07 15.18 19.34
N SER A 23 16.20 13.87 19.07
CA SER A 23 15.45 13.35 17.96
C SER A 23 15.08 11.84 17.87
N PRO A 24 15.87 10.85 18.29
CA PRO A 24 15.51 9.43 18.04
C PRO A 24 14.34 8.94 18.89
N VAL A 25 14.13 9.54 20.04
CA VAL A 25 13.00 9.24 20.95
C VAL A 25 11.65 9.62 20.33
N LEU A 26 11.61 10.60 19.41
CA LEU A 26 10.39 11.03 18.74
C LEU A 26 9.81 9.96 17.81
N GLU A 27 10.63 9.19 17.10
CA GLU A 27 10.13 8.11 16.23
C GLU A 27 9.37 7.02 17.01
N LEU A 28 9.90 6.63 18.16
CA LEU A 28 9.30 5.58 19.01
C LEU A 28 8.10 6.06 19.81
N LYS A 29 7.99 7.36 20.04
CA LYS A 29 6.84 8.03 20.65
C LYS A 29 5.76 8.41 19.64
N GLN A 30 6.01 8.26 18.33
CA GLN A 30 4.98 8.52 17.33
C GLN A 30 3.75 7.66 17.60
N THR A 31 2.61 8.32 17.58
CA THR A 31 1.31 7.68 17.80
C THR A 31 0.81 7.08 16.50
N VAL A 32 0.40 5.83 16.54
CA VAL A 32 -0.18 5.10 15.42
C VAL A 32 -1.63 4.72 15.72
N VAL A 33 -2.49 4.84 14.72
CA VAL A 33 -3.92 4.52 14.82
C VAL A 33 -4.26 3.18 14.17
N THR A 34 -3.38 2.66 13.31
CA THR A 34 -3.61 1.39 12.59
C THR A 34 -3.47 0.16 13.50
N SER A 35 -2.87 0.31 14.68
CA SER A 35 -2.73 -0.80 15.63
C SER A 35 -4.00 -1.09 16.43
N ASP A 36 -4.79 -0.06 16.79
CA ASP A 36 -5.90 -0.16 17.74
C ASP A 36 -7.00 0.91 17.61
N SER A 37 -7.00 1.73 16.57
CA SER A 37 -7.93 2.86 16.31
C SER A 37 -7.81 4.05 17.28
N PHE A 38 -7.02 3.98 18.36
CA PHE A 38 -7.07 4.97 19.46
C PHE A 38 -5.82 5.83 19.60
N GLY A 39 -4.78 5.54 18.84
CA GLY A 39 -3.55 6.30 18.88
C GLY A 39 -2.59 5.82 19.97
N THR A 40 -2.02 4.66 19.80
CA THR A 40 -1.00 4.08 20.70
C THR A 40 0.41 4.40 20.20
N PRO A 41 1.37 4.75 21.09
CA PRO A 41 2.76 4.89 20.72
C PRO A 41 3.33 3.63 20.06
N VAL A 42 4.16 3.76 19.02
CA VAL A 42 4.77 2.62 18.29
C VAL A 42 5.44 1.65 19.27
N ARG A 43 6.17 2.16 20.26
CA ARG A 43 6.83 1.37 21.31
C ARG A 43 5.87 0.49 22.13
N GLU A 44 4.63 0.93 22.30
CA GLU A 44 3.62 0.23 23.11
C GLU A 44 2.78 -0.76 22.31
N THR A 45 3.20 -1.09 21.09
CA THR A 45 2.54 -2.09 20.25
C THR A 45 3.36 -3.36 20.14
N ALA A 46 2.73 -4.53 20.26
CA ALA A 46 3.34 -5.82 19.96
C ALA A 46 3.27 -6.16 18.46
N LYS A 47 3.38 -5.15 17.59
CA LYS A 47 3.21 -5.29 16.13
C LYS A 47 4.34 -4.59 15.40
N ASN A 48 4.75 -5.11 14.24
CA ASN A 48 5.68 -4.43 13.37
C ASN A 48 4.96 -3.34 12.58
N ILE A 49 5.16 -2.11 12.97
CA ILE A 49 4.57 -0.93 12.33
C ILE A 49 5.65 0.10 12.01
N THR A 50 5.63 0.59 10.77
CA THR A 50 6.51 1.65 10.28
C THR A 50 5.66 2.87 9.95
N VAL A 51 6.12 4.05 10.35
CA VAL A 51 5.47 5.34 10.06
C VAL A 51 6.36 6.14 9.13
N ILE A 52 5.80 6.60 8.01
CA ILE A 52 6.45 7.51 7.06
C ILE A 52 5.72 8.84 7.16
N GLY A 53 6.31 9.83 7.81
CA GLY A 53 5.71 11.16 8.00
C GLY A 53 5.85 12.06 6.78
N ALA A 54 5.03 13.13 6.72
CA ALA A 54 5.08 14.12 5.64
C ALA A 54 6.48 14.73 5.43
N LYS A 55 7.27 14.89 6.50
CA LYS A 55 8.65 15.37 6.42
C LYS A 55 9.52 14.39 5.63
N GLU A 56 9.50 13.09 5.95
CA GLU A 56 10.27 12.07 5.22
C GLU A 56 9.82 11.97 3.76
N ILE A 57 8.50 12.00 3.49
CA ILE A 57 7.93 11.99 2.13
C ILE A 57 8.49 13.16 1.30
N LYS A 58 8.54 14.34 1.90
CA LYS A 58 9.07 15.56 1.27
C LYS A 58 10.60 15.46 1.07
N GLU A 59 11.35 15.05 2.09
CA GLU A 59 12.82 14.90 2.03
C GLU A 59 13.24 13.91 0.93
N LYS A 60 12.52 12.79 0.78
CA LYS A 60 12.74 11.83 -0.32
C LYS A 60 12.37 12.38 -1.70
N GLY A 61 11.66 13.50 -1.78
CA GLY A 61 11.14 14.03 -3.04
C GLY A 61 10.10 13.11 -3.69
N ALA A 62 9.41 12.28 -2.91
CA ALA A 62 8.39 11.36 -3.39
C ALA A 62 7.26 12.09 -4.10
N LYS A 63 6.81 11.57 -5.24
CA LYS A 63 5.77 12.16 -6.10
C LYS A 63 4.45 11.41 -6.04
N THR A 64 4.49 10.16 -5.55
CA THR A 64 3.34 9.28 -5.40
C THR A 64 3.41 8.53 -4.07
N VAL A 65 2.29 7.92 -3.65
CA VAL A 65 2.28 6.99 -2.51
C VAL A 65 3.25 5.82 -2.73
N ALA A 66 3.37 5.35 -3.96
CA ALA A 66 4.30 4.30 -4.35
C ALA A 66 5.77 4.70 -4.08
N ASP A 67 6.15 5.94 -4.44
CA ASP A 67 7.50 6.46 -4.17
C ASP A 67 7.76 6.60 -2.67
N ALA A 68 6.77 7.09 -1.90
CA ALA A 68 6.87 7.21 -0.45
C ALA A 68 7.10 5.86 0.24
N LEU A 69 6.47 4.79 -0.27
CA LEU A 69 6.58 3.42 0.25
C LEU A 69 7.84 2.68 -0.25
N ARG A 70 8.44 3.11 -1.36
CA ARG A 70 9.67 2.51 -1.87
C ARG A 70 10.79 2.67 -0.85
N GLY A 71 11.49 1.57 -0.56
CA GLY A 71 12.57 1.52 0.41
C GLY A 71 12.13 1.35 1.87
N VAL A 72 10.83 1.27 2.16
CA VAL A 72 10.36 0.83 3.47
C VAL A 72 10.72 -0.66 3.65
N SER A 73 11.27 -1.02 4.80
CA SER A 73 11.70 -2.40 5.07
C SER A 73 10.53 -3.38 4.92
N GLY A 74 10.73 -4.45 4.13
CA GLY A 74 9.70 -5.47 3.87
C GLY A 74 8.58 -5.06 2.93
N VAL A 75 8.70 -3.91 2.27
CA VAL A 75 7.76 -3.40 1.27
C VAL A 75 8.39 -3.47 -0.12
N VAL A 76 7.71 -4.08 -1.07
CA VAL A 76 8.06 -4.05 -2.50
C VAL A 76 6.88 -3.44 -3.26
N VAL A 77 7.18 -2.39 -4.02
CA VAL A 77 6.18 -1.76 -4.89
C VAL A 77 6.34 -2.30 -6.31
N ARG A 78 5.24 -2.76 -6.90
CA ARG A 78 5.19 -3.24 -8.28
C ARG A 78 4.12 -2.49 -9.04
N GLN A 79 4.36 -2.29 -10.32
CA GLN A 79 3.36 -1.66 -11.19
C GLN A 79 3.47 -2.22 -12.60
N MET A 80 2.39 -2.78 -13.09
CA MET A 80 2.22 -3.05 -14.51
C MET A 80 1.77 -1.76 -15.20
N ASP A 81 2.12 -1.61 -16.46
CA ASP A 81 1.74 -0.45 -17.27
C ASP A 81 0.21 -0.30 -17.34
N GLY A 82 -0.31 0.88 -17.02
CA GLY A 82 -1.76 1.16 -16.94
C GLY A 82 -2.49 0.57 -15.73
N ALA A 83 -1.76 0.05 -14.73
CA ALA A 83 -2.34 -0.48 -13.50
C ALA A 83 -1.96 0.37 -12.28
N SER A 84 -2.81 0.35 -11.25
CA SER A 84 -2.49 0.91 -9.94
C SER A 84 -1.26 0.20 -9.34
N PRO A 85 -0.39 0.90 -8.59
CA PRO A 85 0.70 0.29 -7.86
C PRO A 85 0.20 -0.79 -6.90
N MET A 86 0.84 -1.95 -6.92
CA MET A 86 0.63 -3.04 -5.95
C MET A 86 1.66 -2.95 -4.85
N ILE A 87 1.19 -2.94 -3.62
CA ILE A 87 2.05 -2.92 -2.43
C ILE A 87 2.18 -4.35 -1.90
N ASP A 88 3.35 -4.95 -2.09
CA ASP A 88 3.65 -6.28 -1.59
C ASP A 88 4.31 -6.19 -0.21
N LEU A 89 3.61 -6.69 0.77
CA LEU A 89 4.10 -6.85 2.13
C LEU A 89 4.51 -8.32 2.35
N ARG A 90 5.77 -8.55 2.75
CA ARG A 90 6.28 -9.88 3.13
C ARG A 90 6.17 -10.95 2.06
N GLY A 91 6.30 -10.59 0.79
CA GLY A 91 6.49 -11.53 -0.31
C GLY A 91 5.22 -12.29 -0.72
N SER A 92 4.12 -11.58 -0.88
CA SER A 92 2.88 -12.11 -1.47
C SER A 92 2.97 -12.27 -3.00
N GLY A 93 4.00 -11.72 -3.65
CA GLY A 93 4.23 -11.83 -5.08
C GLY A 93 3.09 -11.20 -5.91
N ALA A 94 2.69 -11.87 -6.99
CA ALA A 94 1.64 -11.40 -7.90
C ALA A 94 0.26 -11.24 -7.24
N THR A 95 0.04 -11.81 -6.05
CA THR A 95 -1.25 -11.72 -5.35
C THR A 95 -1.29 -10.62 -4.29
N ALA A 96 -0.26 -9.79 -4.19
CA ALA A 96 -0.08 -8.75 -3.19
C ALA A 96 -1.27 -7.79 -3.11
N GLN A 97 -1.88 -7.43 -4.24
CA GLN A 97 -3.07 -6.55 -4.30
C GLN A 97 -4.28 -7.06 -3.50
N PHE A 98 -4.36 -8.38 -3.27
CA PHE A 98 -5.44 -9.03 -2.50
C PHE A 98 -5.01 -9.41 -1.08
N ASN A 99 -3.71 -9.32 -0.79
CA ASN A 99 -3.11 -9.72 0.48
C ASN A 99 -2.69 -8.52 1.35
N THR A 100 -2.87 -7.31 0.84
CA THR A 100 -2.59 -6.06 1.55
C THR A 100 -3.86 -5.20 1.57
N VAL A 101 -4.32 -4.86 2.76
CA VAL A 101 -5.46 -3.94 2.92
C VAL A 101 -4.94 -2.51 2.82
N ILE A 102 -5.52 -1.74 1.91
CA ILE A 102 -5.25 -0.31 1.78
C ILE A 102 -6.38 0.46 2.45
N LEU A 103 -5.99 1.36 3.35
CA LEU A 103 -6.91 2.27 4.03
C LEU A 103 -6.62 3.71 3.63
N LEU A 104 -7.67 4.49 3.46
CA LEU A 104 -7.60 5.95 3.36
C LEU A 104 -8.32 6.54 4.58
N ASP A 105 -7.58 7.17 5.47
CA ASP A 105 -8.09 7.65 6.77
C ASP A 105 -8.82 6.57 7.59
N GLY A 106 -8.33 5.32 7.55
CA GLY A 106 -8.91 4.18 8.29
C GLY A 106 -10.10 3.49 7.60
N ILE A 107 -10.54 3.98 6.44
CA ILE A 107 -11.58 3.33 5.62
C ILE A 107 -10.93 2.45 4.57
N PRO A 108 -11.31 1.18 4.46
CA PRO A 108 -10.82 0.30 3.40
C PRO A 108 -11.27 0.77 2.02
N VAL A 109 -10.29 1.05 1.14
CA VAL A 109 -10.53 1.42 -0.27
C VAL A 109 -10.21 0.28 -1.24
N SER A 110 -9.63 -0.82 -0.75
CA SER A 110 -9.49 -2.08 -1.49
C SER A 110 -10.80 -2.86 -1.42
N GLY A 111 -11.58 -2.87 -2.49
CA GLY A 111 -12.89 -3.50 -2.53
C GLY A 111 -13.21 -4.07 -3.92
N LEU A 112 -14.49 -4.02 -4.34
CA LEU A 112 -14.93 -4.54 -5.65
C LEU A 112 -14.32 -3.79 -6.84
N ALA A 113 -14.07 -2.48 -6.72
CA ALA A 113 -13.53 -1.66 -7.80
C ALA A 113 -12.00 -1.64 -7.85
N GLY A 114 -11.35 -1.88 -6.73
CA GLY A 114 -9.97 -1.46 -6.54
C GLY A 114 -9.86 0.05 -6.36
N PHE A 115 -8.70 0.52 -5.96
CA PHE A 115 -8.40 1.94 -5.76
C PHE A 115 -7.03 2.26 -6.35
N ASP A 116 -6.94 3.31 -7.16
CA ASP A 116 -5.65 3.75 -7.67
C ASP A 116 -4.95 4.66 -6.66
N LEU A 117 -3.85 4.16 -6.08
CA LEU A 117 -3.01 4.89 -5.14
C LEU A 117 -2.42 6.19 -5.72
N ASN A 118 -2.28 6.26 -7.05
CA ASN A 118 -1.77 7.46 -7.72
C ASN A 118 -2.74 8.64 -7.66
N THR A 119 -4.01 8.42 -7.30
CA THR A 119 -5.02 9.48 -7.14
C THR A 119 -4.92 10.21 -5.80
N VAL A 120 -4.08 9.73 -4.87
CA VAL A 120 -3.80 10.42 -3.61
C VAL A 120 -2.52 11.25 -3.76
N PRO A 121 -2.62 12.59 -3.83
CA PRO A 121 -1.45 13.46 -3.91
C PRO A 121 -0.63 13.38 -2.62
N VAL A 122 0.69 13.31 -2.74
CA VAL A 122 1.58 13.25 -1.56
C VAL A 122 1.50 14.51 -0.69
N GLU A 123 1.12 15.63 -1.26
CA GLU A 123 0.88 16.90 -0.57
C GLU A 123 -0.26 16.82 0.44
N GLU A 124 -1.21 15.91 0.22
CA GLU A 124 -2.36 15.68 1.10
C GLU A 124 -2.05 14.74 2.27
N ILE A 125 -0.91 14.06 2.24
CA ILE A 125 -0.55 13.04 3.22
C ILE A 125 0.10 13.67 4.44
N GLU A 126 -0.41 13.35 5.63
CA GLU A 126 0.21 13.63 6.91
C GLU A 126 1.23 12.55 7.26
N LYS A 127 0.82 11.29 7.11
CA LYS A 127 1.69 10.11 7.32
C LYS A 127 1.10 8.88 6.65
N ILE A 128 1.95 7.89 6.40
CA ILE A 128 1.57 6.54 6.00
C ILE A 128 1.99 5.58 7.09
N GLU A 129 1.07 4.80 7.62
CA GLU A 129 1.33 3.73 8.58
C GLU A 129 1.30 2.38 7.87
N VAL A 130 2.40 1.62 7.95
CA VAL A 130 2.55 0.29 7.35
C VAL A 130 2.62 -0.74 8.47
N LEU A 131 1.54 -1.47 8.67
CA LEU A 131 1.42 -2.56 9.61
C LEU A 131 1.67 -3.88 8.90
N GLN A 132 2.71 -4.60 9.27
CA GLN A 132 3.14 -5.82 8.57
C GLN A 132 2.82 -7.09 9.36
N GLY A 133 2.23 -8.09 8.69
CA GLY A 133 1.98 -9.41 9.27
C GLY A 133 0.95 -9.46 10.40
N ALA A 134 0.30 -8.34 10.71
CA ALA A 134 -0.72 -8.22 11.74
C ALA A 134 -1.89 -7.38 11.21
N GLY A 135 -2.94 -7.21 12.02
CA GLY A 135 -4.11 -6.40 11.66
C GLY A 135 -5.32 -7.20 11.19
N ALA A 136 -5.23 -8.51 11.12
CA ALA A 136 -6.34 -9.36 10.68
C ALA A 136 -7.56 -9.26 11.60
N VAL A 137 -7.38 -9.04 12.90
CA VAL A 137 -8.49 -8.85 13.85
C VAL A 137 -9.17 -7.50 13.60
N MET A 138 -8.42 -6.42 13.41
CA MET A 138 -8.97 -5.08 13.18
C MET A 138 -9.57 -4.91 11.78
N TYR A 139 -8.90 -5.43 10.73
CA TYR A 139 -9.20 -5.10 9.34
C TYR A 139 -9.74 -6.27 8.53
N GLY A 140 -9.67 -7.49 9.07
CA GLY A 140 -10.32 -8.69 8.55
C GLY A 140 -9.74 -9.18 7.23
N ASP A 141 -10.65 -9.53 6.35
CA ASP A 141 -10.39 -10.16 5.05
C ASP A 141 -9.35 -9.41 4.20
N GLY A 142 -8.31 -10.13 3.77
CA GLY A 142 -7.22 -9.61 2.94
C GLY A 142 -6.03 -9.02 3.72
N ALA A 143 -6.08 -8.87 5.05
CA ALA A 143 -4.95 -8.38 5.84
C ALA A 143 -3.89 -9.46 6.12
N ILE A 144 -3.54 -10.27 5.11
CA ILE A 144 -2.60 -11.39 5.21
C ILE A 144 -1.14 -10.89 5.23
N GLY A 145 -0.78 -10.02 4.32
CA GLY A 145 0.53 -9.36 4.30
C GLY A 145 0.60 -8.24 5.33
N GLY A 146 -0.53 -7.59 5.55
CA GLY A 146 -0.66 -6.47 6.46
C GLY A 146 -1.60 -5.38 5.96
N VAL A 147 -1.41 -4.17 6.48
CA VAL A 147 -2.25 -3.00 6.24
C VAL A 147 -1.39 -1.79 5.92
N VAL A 148 -1.76 -1.02 4.91
CA VAL A 148 -1.20 0.30 4.62
C VAL A 148 -2.29 1.33 4.83
N ASN A 149 -2.14 2.20 5.81
CA ASN A 149 -3.09 3.26 6.12
C ASN A 149 -2.50 4.62 5.72
N ILE A 150 -3.09 5.23 4.72
CA ILE A 150 -2.75 6.57 4.25
C ILE A 150 -3.59 7.55 5.07
N ILE A 151 -2.96 8.34 5.90
CA ILE A 151 -3.60 9.32 6.77
C ILE A 151 -3.40 10.70 6.17
N THR A 152 -4.49 11.35 5.82
CA THR A 152 -4.46 12.67 5.19
C THR A 152 -4.40 13.79 6.22
N LYS A 153 -3.90 14.97 5.80
CA LYS A 153 -3.80 16.16 6.64
C LYS A 153 -5.17 16.60 7.15
N ALA A 154 -5.30 16.72 8.46
CA ALA A 154 -6.50 17.24 9.09
C ALA A 154 -6.53 18.78 9.06
N PRO A 155 -7.74 19.41 9.07
CA PRO A 155 -7.86 20.84 9.29
C PRO A 155 -7.23 21.26 10.62
N THR A 156 -6.48 22.37 10.62
CA THR A 156 -5.76 22.89 11.79
C THR A 156 -6.53 23.97 12.54
N ASN A 157 -6.14 24.24 13.77
CA ASN A 157 -6.75 25.29 14.63
C ASN A 157 -6.20 26.71 14.36
N LYS A 158 -5.51 26.95 13.23
CA LYS A 158 -5.09 28.28 12.80
C LYS A 158 -6.29 29.07 12.29
N ALA A 159 -6.26 30.41 12.46
CA ALA A 159 -7.31 31.29 11.97
C ALA A 159 -7.49 31.15 10.44
N VAL A 160 -6.39 31.27 9.72
CA VAL A 160 -6.30 31.01 8.27
C VAL A 160 -4.93 30.42 7.97
N TYR A 161 -4.84 29.50 7.03
CA TYR A 161 -3.60 28.97 6.50
C TYR A 161 -3.83 28.50 5.05
N GLY A 162 -2.80 28.54 4.25
CA GLY A 162 -2.93 28.12 2.89
C GLY A 162 -1.59 27.98 2.18
N GLY A 163 -1.66 27.62 0.90
CA GLY A 163 -0.49 27.52 0.07
C GLY A 163 -0.82 27.10 -1.35
N ALA A 164 0.16 27.29 -2.23
CA ALA A 164 0.12 26.85 -3.61
C ALA A 164 1.49 26.33 -4.03
N GLY A 165 1.51 25.41 -4.98
CA GLY A 165 2.72 24.83 -5.54
C GLY A 165 2.60 24.58 -7.03
N LEU A 166 3.71 24.72 -7.73
CA LEU A 166 3.85 24.37 -9.14
C LEU A 166 5.17 23.65 -9.34
N GLU A 167 5.13 22.52 -10.04
CA GLU A 167 6.29 21.73 -10.44
C GLU A 167 6.24 21.44 -11.94
N VAL A 168 7.38 21.53 -12.59
CA VAL A 168 7.59 21.11 -13.98
C VAL A 168 8.68 20.05 -14.03
N GLY A 169 8.58 19.12 -14.97
CA GLY A 169 9.55 18.03 -15.06
C GLY A 169 9.66 17.40 -16.44
N SER A 170 10.48 16.36 -16.51
CA SER A 170 10.66 15.53 -17.71
C SER A 170 9.32 15.09 -18.28
N TRP A 171 9.27 14.82 -19.59
CA TRP A 171 8.09 14.38 -20.35
C TRP A 171 6.91 15.35 -20.27
N ARG A 172 7.23 16.65 -20.25
CA ARG A 172 6.24 17.74 -20.12
C ARG A 172 5.32 17.57 -18.92
N THR A 173 5.86 17.02 -17.84
CA THR A 173 5.15 16.87 -16.58
C THR A 173 4.89 18.24 -15.96
N ILE A 174 3.64 18.45 -15.55
CA ILE A 174 3.21 19.59 -14.73
C ILE A 174 2.46 19.02 -13.53
N ARG A 175 2.79 19.50 -12.32
CA ARG A 175 2.06 19.27 -11.08
C ARG A 175 1.70 20.59 -10.46
N GLU A 176 0.49 20.70 -10.00
CA GLU A 176 -0.01 21.90 -9.32
C GLU A 176 -0.80 21.49 -8.09
N ASN A 177 -0.72 22.30 -7.05
CA ASN A 177 -1.56 22.14 -5.88
C ASN A 177 -1.90 23.49 -5.26
N VAL A 178 -3.10 23.59 -4.70
CA VAL A 178 -3.54 24.73 -3.90
C VAL A 178 -4.37 24.23 -2.74
N TYR A 179 -4.19 24.86 -1.57
CA TYR A 179 -5.03 24.56 -0.42
C TYR A 179 -5.27 25.81 0.40
N LEU A 180 -6.44 25.84 1.03
CA LEU A 180 -6.85 26.88 1.96
C LEU A 180 -7.61 26.25 3.11
N GLY A 181 -7.35 26.69 4.32
CA GLY A 181 -8.04 26.22 5.51
C GLY A 181 -8.09 27.27 6.60
N GLY A 182 -8.85 26.98 7.63
CA GLY A 182 -8.98 27.86 8.77
C GLY A 182 -10.03 27.40 9.77
N LYS A 183 -10.14 28.19 10.83
CA LYS A 183 -11.07 28.00 11.93
C LYS A 183 -12.23 29.00 11.82
N ILE A 184 -13.46 28.52 11.90
CA ILE A 184 -14.66 29.34 11.99
C ILE A 184 -15.21 29.25 13.42
N GLY A 185 -15.27 30.39 14.09
CA GLY A 185 -15.60 30.42 15.52
C GLY A 185 -14.62 29.59 16.33
N ASN A 186 -15.08 28.92 17.41
CA ASN A 186 -14.21 28.17 18.31
C ASN A 186 -14.18 26.65 18.07
N LYS A 187 -15.09 26.13 17.28
CA LYS A 187 -15.33 24.69 17.18
C LYS A 187 -15.26 24.13 15.76
N PHE A 188 -15.29 24.96 14.72
CA PHE A 188 -15.38 24.47 13.34
C PHE A 188 -14.06 24.70 12.57
N LEU A 189 -13.43 23.62 12.11
CA LEU A 189 -12.19 23.64 11.35
C LEU A 189 -12.48 23.17 9.91
N LEU A 190 -11.99 23.90 8.93
CA LEU A 190 -12.19 23.61 7.51
C LEU A 190 -10.89 23.58 6.75
N ASN A 191 -10.85 22.78 5.69
CA ASN A 191 -9.80 22.78 4.69
C ASN A 191 -10.39 22.37 3.34
N ALA A 192 -9.96 23.06 2.29
CA ALA A 192 -10.21 22.69 0.90
C ALA A 192 -8.87 22.63 0.17
N SER A 193 -8.70 21.67 -0.72
CA SER A 193 -7.50 21.57 -1.56
C SER A 193 -7.82 20.99 -2.93
N TYR A 194 -6.98 21.35 -3.90
CA TYR A 194 -6.96 20.83 -5.25
C TYR A 194 -5.53 20.45 -5.63
N SER A 195 -5.37 19.34 -6.32
CA SER A 195 -4.10 18.90 -6.90
C SER A 195 -4.32 18.41 -8.33
N GLY A 196 -3.47 18.86 -9.24
CA GLY A 196 -3.48 18.48 -10.64
C GLY A 196 -2.14 17.88 -11.08
N TYR A 197 -2.19 16.95 -12.01
CA TYR A 197 -1.04 16.32 -12.66
C TYR A 197 -1.32 16.09 -14.13
N THR A 198 -0.35 16.42 -14.99
CA THR A 198 -0.34 16.03 -16.40
C THR A 198 1.06 15.60 -16.82
N SER A 199 1.16 14.62 -17.75
CA SER A 199 2.44 14.17 -18.32
C SER A 199 2.24 13.50 -19.66
N GLU A 200 3.25 13.54 -20.54
CA GLU A 200 3.28 12.77 -21.77
C GLU A 200 3.82 11.34 -21.57
N ASP A 201 4.26 11.02 -20.34
CA ASP A 201 4.87 9.76 -19.94
C ASP A 201 6.27 9.50 -20.54
N TYR A 202 6.99 8.55 -19.90
CA TYR A 202 8.31 8.07 -20.31
C TYR A 202 8.27 7.23 -21.58
N ARG A 203 7.24 6.38 -21.72
CA ARG A 203 7.09 5.38 -22.78
C ARG A 203 6.51 5.98 -24.06
N ASP A 204 7.06 5.54 -25.20
CA ASP A 204 6.49 5.88 -26.52
C ASP A 204 5.11 5.23 -26.67
N ARG A 205 4.13 6.05 -27.03
CA ARG A 205 2.74 5.61 -27.13
C ARG A 205 2.40 5.05 -28.49
N ASP A 206 1.28 4.32 -28.57
CA ASP A 206 0.67 3.95 -29.85
C ASP A 206 0.37 5.23 -30.66
N PRO A 207 0.63 5.28 -31.99
CA PRO A 207 0.40 6.46 -32.82
C PRO A 207 -0.99 7.07 -32.68
N LYS A 208 -2.02 6.29 -32.43
CA LYS A 208 -3.39 6.79 -32.20
C LYS A 208 -3.56 7.61 -30.91
N TYR A 209 -2.55 7.57 -30.01
CA TYR A 209 -2.53 8.32 -28.74
C TYR A 209 -1.43 9.37 -28.70
N TYR A 210 -0.72 9.66 -29.80
CA TYR A 210 0.29 10.71 -29.84
C TYR A 210 -0.29 12.06 -29.42
N GLY A 211 0.48 12.81 -28.60
CA GLY A 211 0.08 14.10 -28.06
C GLY A 211 -1.00 14.05 -26.96
N ARG A 212 -1.50 12.85 -26.62
CA ARG A 212 -2.37 12.70 -25.44
C ARG A 212 -1.55 12.71 -24.17
N LYS A 213 -2.11 13.28 -23.10
CA LYS A 213 -1.46 13.36 -21.79
C LYS A 213 -2.18 12.48 -20.79
N ASP A 214 -1.41 11.85 -19.90
CA ASP A 214 -1.94 11.35 -18.65
C ASP A 214 -2.37 12.53 -17.81
N PHE A 215 -3.44 12.38 -17.06
CA PHE A 215 -3.84 13.40 -16.10
C PHE A 215 -4.44 12.76 -14.85
N ARG A 216 -4.28 13.45 -13.72
CA ARG A 216 -4.92 13.14 -12.45
C ARG A 216 -5.30 14.45 -11.79
N ASN A 217 -6.56 14.55 -11.41
CA ASN A 217 -7.10 15.69 -10.65
C ASN A 217 -7.68 15.16 -9.34
N SER A 218 -7.45 15.87 -8.26
CA SER A 218 -7.96 15.47 -6.94
C SER A 218 -8.38 16.70 -6.15
N THR A 219 -9.65 16.73 -5.73
CA THR A 219 -10.22 17.79 -4.90
C THR A 219 -10.61 17.22 -3.54
N TRP A 220 -10.24 17.90 -2.47
CA TRP A 220 -10.55 17.50 -1.11
C TRP A 220 -11.29 18.60 -0.38
N LEU A 221 -12.35 18.23 0.32
CA LEU A 221 -13.07 19.11 1.25
C LEU A 221 -13.11 18.41 2.61
N ARG A 222 -12.63 19.07 3.64
CA ARG A 222 -12.54 18.52 4.99
C ARG A 222 -13.13 19.47 6.01
N GLY A 223 -14.00 18.93 6.87
CA GLY A 223 -14.58 19.63 7.99
C GLY A 223 -14.37 18.83 9.28
N LYS A 224 -14.04 19.53 10.37
CA LYS A 224 -13.98 18.95 11.70
C LYS A 224 -14.68 19.85 12.69
N TYR A 225 -15.66 19.31 13.40
CA TYR A 225 -16.36 19.98 14.49
C TYR A 225 -15.82 19.45 15.82
N LEU A 226 -15.37 20.36 16.67
CA LEU A 226 -14.83 20.04 18.00
C LEU A 226 -15.96 19.98 19.01
N LEU A 227 -16.15 18.82 19.62
CA LEU A 227 -17.00 18.63 20.79
C LEU A 227 -16.16 18.86 22.06
N ASP A 228 -16.80 18.99 23.22
CA ASP A 228 -16.08 19.22 24.47
C ASP A 228 -15.12 18.07 24.81
N ASN A 229 -15.52 16.83 24.57
CA ASN A 229 -14.71 15.62 24.80
C ASN A 229 -14.59 14.72 23.56
N GLY A 230 -14.59 15.31 22.37
CA GLY A 230 -14.55 14.51 21.15
C GLY A 230 -14.56 15.34 19.87
N SER A 231 -14.87 14.73 18.75
CA SER A 231 -15.00 15.43 17.47
C SER A 231 -15.84 14.66 16.46
N ILE A 232 -16.39 15.40 15.50
CA ILE A 232 -16.99 14.88 14.27
C ILE A 232 -16.14 15.38 13.12
N ALA A 233 -15.65 14.47 12.26
CA ALA A 233 -14.92 14.83 11.05
C ALA A 233 -15.65 14.27 9.81
N LEU A 234 -15.70 15.09 8.76
CA LEU A 234 -16.23 14.71 7.45
C LEU A 234 -15.21 15.10 6.40
N ASN A 235 -14.78 14.13 5.60
CA ASN A 235 -13.87 14.31 4.48
C ASN A 235 -14.58 13.87 3.20
N TYR A 236 -14.50 14.69 2.15
CA TYR A 236 -14.91 14.35 0.80
C TYR A 236 -13.72 14.46 -0.13
N ASN A 237 -13.50 13.45 -0.94
CA ASN A 237 -12.54 13.45 -2.04
C ASN A 237 -13.26 13.16 -3.35
N HIS A 238 -13.00 13.99 -4.34
CA HIS A 238 -13.30 13.74 -5.75
C HIS A 238 -11.98 13.61 -6.50
N SER A 239 -11.80 12.52 -7.24
CA SER A 239 -10.63 12.34 -8.10
C SER A 239 -11.01 11.80 -9.47
N GLU A 240 -10.27 12.27 -10.48
CA GLU A 240 -10.39 11.83 -11.86
C GLU A 240 -8.99 11.55 -12.39
N ASP A 241 -8.82 10.37 -13.02
CA ASP A 241 -7.54 9.93 -13.56
C ASP A 241 -7.70 9.31 -14.95
N LYS A 242 -6.71 9.54 -15.80
CA LYS A 242 -6.58 8.87 -17.09
C LYS A 242 -5.12 8.61 -17.38
N ASP A 243 -4.77 7.34 -17.51
CA ASP A 243 -3.43 6.89 -17.80
C ASP A 243 -3.40 6.09 -19.11
N TYR A 244 -2.49 6.45 -20.00
CA TYR A 244 -2.25 5.71 -21.24
C TYR A 244 -1.13 4.69 -21.01
N TYR A 245 -1.24 3.53 -21.63
CA TYR A 245 -0.27 2.46 -21.51
C TYR A 245 0.05 1.82 -22.87
N THR A 246 1.21 1.16 -22.96
CA THR A 246 1.71 0.55 -24.20
C THR A 246 2.00 -0.94 -24.06
N GLY A 247 1.74 -1.51 -22.87
CA GLY A 247 1.95 -2.92 -22.57
C GLY A 247 3.43 -3.30 -22.37
N TYR A 248 3.68 -4.58 -22.34
CA TYR A 248 4.99 -5.15 -22.06
C TYR A 248 5.94 -5.15 -23.27
N LEU A 249 7.22 -5.33 -22.97
CA LEU A 249 8.29 -5.59 -23.93
C LEU A 249 8.87 -7.00 -23.73
N GLU A 250 9.36 -7.60 -24.82
CA GLU A 250 10.22 -8.77 -24.74
C GLU A 250 11.64 -8.38 -24.29
N LYS A 251 12.44 -9.37 -23.86
CA LYS A 251 13.78 -9.12 -23.31
C LYS A 251 14.66 -8.28 -24.22
N LYS A 252 14.76 -8.63 -25.50
CA LYS A 252 15.55 -7.88 -26.48
C LYS A 252 15.07 -6.45 -26.65
N GLN A 253 13.77 -6.25 -26.79
CA GLN A 253 13.16 -4.93 -26.90
C GLN A 253 13.44 -4.07 -25.67
N PHE A 254 13.32 -4.67 -24.48
CA PHE A 254 13.58 -4.00 -23.20
C PHE A 254 15.06 -3.59 -23.07
N ASP A 255 16.01 -4.45 -23.48
CA ASP A 255 17.43 -4.15 -23.38
C ASP A 255 17.85 -3.06 -24.40
N ASP A 256 17.32 -3.14 -25.63
CA ASP A 256 17.65 -2.20 -26.69
C ASP A 256 17.09 -0.81 -26.35
N ASN A 257 15.78 -0.70 -26.18
CA ASN A 257 15.09 0.56 -25.89
C ASN A 257 13.86 0.36 -24.99
N PRO A 258 13.93 0.56 -23.67
CA PRO A 258 12.79 0.38 -22.77
C PRO A 258 11.66 1.42 -23.00
N ARG A 259 11.90 2.50 -23.73
CA ARG A 259 10.90 3.51 -24.05
C ARG A 259 9.94 3.08 -25.15
N GLN A 260 10.37 2.16 -26.02
CA GLN A 260 9.60 1.83 -27.21
C GLN A 260 8.19 1.32 -26.88
N LYS A 261 7.29 1.48 -27.84
CA LYS A 261 5.94 0.92 -27.81
C LYS A 261 5.98 -0.59 -27.54
N GLY A 262 5.13 -1.06 -26.65
CA GLY A 262 4.97 -2.48 -26.31
C GLY A 262 3.99 -3.21 -27.22
N ALA A 263 3.60 -4.42 -26.79
CA ALA A 263 2.79 -5.36 -27.57
C ALA A 263 1.38 -4.84 -27.90
N TRP A 264 0.82 -3.98 -27.05
CA TRP A 264 -0.53 -3.43 -27.17
C TRP A 264 -0.62 -2.10 -26.40
N GLY A 265 -1.58 -1.26 -26.78
CA GLY A 265 -1.77 0.03 -26.12
C GLY A 265 -3.24 0.32 -25.83
N GLY A 266 -3.47 1.16 -24.84
CA GLY A 266 -4.80 1.54 -24.39
C GLY A 266 -4.74 2.69 -23.42
N TYR A 267 -5.82 2.85 -22.65
CA TYR A 267 -5.89 3.78 -21.54
C TYR A 267 -6.81 3.24 -20.44
N THR A 268 -6.57 3.64 -19.21
CA THR A 268 -7.54 3.56 -18.12
C THR A 268 -8.16 4.94 -17.89
N TYR A 269 -9.39 4.98 -17.39
CA TYR A 269 -10.06 6.22 -17.05
C TYR A 269 -11.03 5.96 -15.90
N GLY A 270 -10.72 6.55 -14.75
CA GLY A 270 -11.46 6.43 -13.50
C GLY A 270 -12.00 7.78 -12.99
N ILE A 271 -13.14 7.73 -12.33
CA ILE A 271 -13.69 8.83 -11.54
C ILE A 271 -14.07 8.23 -10.19
N ASN A 272 -13.56 8.83 -9.11
CA ASN A 272 -13.80 8.36 -7.75
C ASN A 272 -14.38 9.47 -6.90
N ASP A 273 -15.38 9.13 -6.09
CA ASP A 273 -15.88 9.95 -5.00
C ASP A 273 -15.77 9.15 -3.70
N ILE A 274 -15.13 9.71 -2.69
CA ILE A 274 -14.97 9.09 -1.38
C ILE A 274 -15.53 10.04 -0.32
N ILE A 275 -16.44 9.56 0.49
CA ILE A 275 -16.90 10.24 1.71
C ILE A 275 -16.42 9.43 2.90
N ASN A 276 -15.79 10.11 3.85
CA ASN A 276 -15.31 9.54 5.09
C ASN A 276 -15.86 10.36 6.26
N ALA A 277 -16.59 9.71 7.16
CA ALA A 277 -17.11 10.31 8.37
C ALA A 277 -16.56 9.60 9.60
N LYS A 278 -16.08 10.37 10.57
CA LYS A 278 -15.58 9.88 11.85
C LYS A 278 -16.22 10.62 12.99
N TYR A 279 -16.67 9.90 13.98
CA TYR A 279 -17.11 10.41 15.27
C TYR A 279 -16.31 9.74 16.37
N ASN A 280 -15.76 10.54 17.28
CA ASN A 280 -15.15 10.05 18.50
C ASN A 280 -15.65 10.87 19.69
N GLN A 281 -15.95 10.20 20.79
CA GLN A 281 -16.46 10.80 21.99
C GLN A 281 -15.96 10.05 23.23
N LYS A 282 -15.30 10.75 24.13
CA LYS A 282 -15.04 10.27 25.47
C LYS A 282 -16.31 10.51 26.32
N ILE A 283 -16.99 9.45 26.70
CA ILE A 283 -18.21 9.51 27.52
C ILE A 283 -17.85 9.76 28.99
N ASN A 284 -16.82 9.06 29.46
CA ASN A 284 -16.23 9.20 30.79
C ASN A 284 -14.81 8.62 30.80
N ASP A 285 -14.16 8.52 31.97
CA ASP A 285 -12.78 8.00 32.04
C ASP A 285 -12.62 6.52 31.69
N LYS A 286 -13.73 5.78 31.57
CA LYS A 286 -13.72 4.36 31.26
C LYS A 286 -14.26 4.03 29.88
N ILE A 287 -15.04 4.91 29.25
CA ILE A 287 -15.77 4.59 28.02
C ILE A 287 -15.48 5.63 26.95
N ASP A 288 -14.91 5.19 25.84
CA ASP A 288 -14.77 5.94 24.60
C ASP A 288 -15.59 5.26 23.49
N ILE A 289 -16.29 6.05 22.69
CA ILE A 289 -17.06 5.59 21.53
C ILE A 289 -16.45 6.15 20.25
N PHE A 290 -16.33 5.28 19.25
CA PHE A 290 -15.84 5.62 17.93
C PHE A 290 -16.82 5.10 16.87
N LEU A 291 -17.05 5.89 15.84
CA LEU A 291 -17.79 5.49 14.68
C LEU A 291 -17.04 5.96 13.43
N THR A 292 -16.67 5.00 12.59
CA THR A 292 -16.10 5.29 11.27
C THR A 292 -17.09 4.83 10.21
N GLY A 293 -17.43 5.73 9.28
CA GLY A 293 -18.31 5.43 8.16
C GLY A 293 -17.69 5.89 6.85
N GLY A 294 -17.96 5.16 5.77
CA GLY A 294 -17.44 5.48 4.45
C GLY A 294 -18.40 5.15 3.33
N TYR A 295 -18.33 5.95 2.28
CA TYR A 295 -18.94 5.68 1.00
C TYR A 295 -17.89 5.86 -0.09
N TYR A 296 -17.75 4.86 -0.94
CA TYR A 296 -16.88 4.85 -2.09
C TYR A 296 -17.69 4.64 -3.36
N HIS A 297 -17.57 5.56 -4.31
CA HIS A 297 -18.16 5.50 -5.64
C HIS A 297 -17.02 5.55 -6.67
N ASN A 298 -16.94 4.54 -7.52
CA ASN A 298 -15.99 4.48 -8.62
C ASN A 298 -16.74 4.30 -9.94
N LYS A 299 -16.39 5.09 -10.93
CA LYS A 299 -16.85 4.95 -12.31
C LYS A 299 -15.64 4.66 -13.19
N SER A 300 -15.49 3.41 -13.63
CA SER A 300 -14.51 3.04 -14.64
C SER A 300 -15.10 3.27 -16.04
N LYS A 301 -14.58 4.23 -16.76
CA LYS A 301 -14.98 4.47 -18.16
C LYS A 301 -14.37 3.46 -19.12
N TYR A 302 -13.23 2.86 -18.77
CA TYR A 302 -12.61 1.79 -19.57
C TYR A 302 -13.43 0.50 -19.54
N GLN A 303 -13.84 0.08 -18.34
CA GLN A 303 -14.66 -1.14 -18.17
C GLN A 303 -16.16 -0.87 -18.25
N ASN A 304 -16.55 0.38 -18.46
CA ASN A 304 -17.93 0.87 -18.49
C ASN A 304 -18.78 0.31 -17.33
N ASN A 305 -18.23 0.41 -16.11
CA ASN A 305 -18.94 0.00 -14.91
C ASN A 305 -18.93 1.08 -13.84
N VAL A 306 -19.85 0.94 -12.90
CA VAL A 306 -19.97 1.79 -11.71
C VAL A 306 -19.97 0.89 -10.48
N THR A 307 -19.07 1.13 -9.55
CA THR A 307 -19.02 0.45 -8.25
C THR A 307 -19.39 1.42 -7.15
N LYS A 308 -20.23 0.98 -6.22
CA LYS A 308 -20.60 1.69 -4.99
C LYS A 308 -20.36 0.78 -3.82
N GLU A 309 -19.69 1.29 -2.78
CA GLU A 309 -19.42 0.54 -1.55
C GLU A 309 -19.73 1.41 -0.34
N TYR A 310 -20.34 0.81 0.67
CA TYR A 310 -20.61 1.40 1.98
C TYR A 310 -19.83 0.64 3.03
N PHE A 311 -19.32 1.36 4.00
CA PHE A 311 -18.60 0.83 5.14
C PHE A 311 -19.05 1.51 6.42
N ILE A 312 -19.25 0.77 7.49
CA ILE A 312 -19.50 1.30 8.83
C ILE A 312 -18.80 0.43 9.89
N ARG A 313 -18.14 1.11 10.83
CA ARG A 313 -17.45 0.51 11.98
C ARG A 313 -17.77 1.29 13.25
N PRO A 314 -18.73 0.88 14.05
CA PRO A 314 -18.85 1.28 15.45
C PRO A 314 -17.86 0.52 16.32
N GLU A 315 -17.25 1.22 17.28
CA GLU A 315 -16.31 0.66 18.27
C GLU A 315 -16.60 1.28 19.64
N VAL A 316 -16.51 0.46 20.67
CA VAL A 316 -16.57 0.89 22.07
C VAL A 316 -15.30 0.40 22.76
N LYS A 317 -14.57 1.32 23.36
CA LYS A 317 -13.41 1.03 24.21
C LYS A 317 -13.81 1.17 25.67
N PHE A 318 -13.58 0.14 26.44
CA PHE A 318 -13.78 0.11 27.88
C PHE A 318 -12.44 -0.02 28.60
N THR A 319 -12.02 1.03 29.30
CA THR A 319 -10.79 1.07 30.12
C THR A 319 -11.11 0.55 31.52
N TYR A 320 -10.51 -0.56 31.92
CA TYR A 320 -10.76 -1.22 33.22
C TYR A 320 -9.62 -1.03 34.20
N ALA A 321 -8.41 -0.68 33.74
CA ALA A 321 -7.27 -0.33 34.56
C ALA A 321 -6.36 0.65 33.79
N LYS A 322 -5.30 1.15 34.43
CA LYS A 322 -4.31 2.02 33.79
C LYS A 322 -3.71 1.27 32.58
N ASP A 323 -3.74 1.90 31.41
CA ASP A 323 -3.22 1.37 30.13
C ASP A 323 -3.76 -0.03 29.74
N SER A 324 -4.94 -0.39 30.31
CA SER A 324 -5.60 -1.68 30.11
C SER A 324 -7.07 -1.49 29.69
N TYR A 325 -7.46 -2.04 28.54
CA TYR A 325 -8.78 -1.83 27.97
C TYR A 325 -9.24 -3.00 27.10
N VAL A 326 -10.54 -3.09 26.93
CA VAL A 326 -11.19 -3.96 25.94
C VAL A 326 -11.87 -3.10 24.89
N THR A 327 -11.68 -3.42 23.64
CA THR A 327 -12.41 -2.86 22.50
C THR A 327 -13.35 -3.89 21.91
N LEU A 328 -14.60 -3.50 21.76
CA LEU A 328 -15.60 -4.25 21.00
C LEU A 328 -15.90 -3.48 19.73
N GLY A 329 -15.83 -4.15 18.59
CA GLY A 329 -16.11 -3.53 17.30
C GLY A 329 -16.93 -4.43 16.39
N PHE A 330 -17.61 -3.78 15.45
CA PHE A 330 -18.39 -4.42 14.43
C PHE A 330 -18.11 -3.77 13.07
N ASP A 331 -17.96 -4.59 12.01
CA ASP A 331 -17.79 -4.10 10.64
C ASP A 331 -18.95 -4.55 9.76
N TYR A 332 -19.46 -3.62 8.97
CA TYR A 332 -20.36 -3.91 7.87
C TYR A 332 -19.88 -3.28 6.58
N ARG A 333 -19.88 -4.06 5.49
CA ARG A 333 -19.64 -3.56 4.14
C ARG A 333 -20.73 -4.08 3.20
N ASP A 334 -21.19 -3.19 2.31
CA ASP A 334 -22.10 -3.54 1.20
C ASP A 334 -21.56 -2.89 -0.07
N GLY A 335 -21.17 -3.71 -1.04
CA GLY A 335 -20.62 -3.28 -2.32
C GLY A 335 -21.46 -3.81 -3.49
N ARG A 336 -21.64 -2.96 -4.51
CA ARG A 336 -22.32 -3.30 -5.75
C ARG A 336 -21.56 -2.74 -6.95
N ARG A 337 -21.29 -3.59 -7.95
CA ARG A 337 -20.74 -3.19 -9.25
C ARG A 337 -21.80 -3.40 -10.33
N GLU A 338 -22.12 -2.34 -11.04
CA GLU A 338 -23.07 -2.29 -12.14
C GLU A 338 -22.32 -2.16 -13.46
N PHE A 339 -22.53 -3.09 -14.37
CA PHE A 339 -22.04 -2.99 -15.75
C PHE A 339 -23.03 -2.19 -16.58
N LYS A 340 -22.53 -1.24 -17.37
CA LYS A 340 -23.38 -0.34 -18.18
C LYS A 340 -23.60 -0.89 -19.59
N ASP A 341 -22.69 -1.74 -20.08
CA ASP A 341 -22.83 -2.37 -21.38
C ASP A 341 -23.81 -3.53 -21.32
N ASP A 342 -24.62 -3.63 -22.38
CA ASP A 342 -25.41 -4.82 -22.64
C ASP A 342 -24.50 -5.92 -23.18
N VAL A 343 -24.89 -7.16 -22.96
CA VAL A 343 -24.22 -8.35 -23.49
C VAL A 343 -25.13 -9.02 -24.53
N LEU A 344 -24.53 -9.44 -25.64
CA LEU A 344 -25.25 -10.20 -26.66
C LEU A 344 -25.26 -11.69 -26.30
N ILE A 345 -26.44 -12.24 -26.07
CA ILE A 345 -26.65 -13.67 -25.82
C ILE A 345 -27.52 -14.21 -26.96
N ASN A 346 -26.98 -15.09 -27.77
CA ASN A 346 -27.69 -15.64 -28.95
C ASN A 346 -28.30 -14.53 -29.83
N GLY A 347 -27.58 -13.41 -30.01
CA GLY A 347 -28.01 -12.27 -30.81
C GLY A 347 -29.01 -11.32 -30.12
N ILE A 348 -29.41 -11.61 -28.90
CA ILE A 348 -30.32 -10.76 -28.10
C ILE A 348 -29.52 -9.92 -27.11
N SER A 349 -29.72 -8.59 -27.14
CA SER A 349 -29.10 -7.68 -26.18
C SER A 349 -29.78 -7.78 -24.81
N GLN A 350 -28.99 -8.02 -23.78
CA GLN A 350 -29.46 -8.13 -22.39
C GLN A 350 -28.53 -7.36 -21.44
N LYS A 351 -29.06 -6.79 -20.38
CA LYS A 351 -28.24 -6.15 -19.34
C LYS A 351 -27.34 -7.16 -18.65
N ALA A 352 -26.06 -6.82 -18.55
CA ALA A 352 -25.13 -7.59 -17.73
C ALA A 352 -25.59 -7.56 -16.25
N PRO A 353 -25.66 -8.71 -15.56
CA PRO A 353 -26.01 -8.76 -14.16
C PRO A 353 -24.97 -8.07 -13.28
N ASN A 354 -25.44 -7.50 -12.17
CA ASN A 354 -24.58 -6.80 -11.22
C ASN A 354 -23.86 -7.77 -10.29
N ASP A 355 -22.62 -7.43 -9.95
CA ASP A 355 -21.90 -8.08 -8.86
C ASP A 355 -22.24 -7.41 -7.53
N LYS A 356 -22.33 -8.21 -6.46
CA LYS A 356 -22.54 -7.73 -5.10
C LYS A 356 -21.58 -8.43 -4.13
N ARG A 357 -21.10 -7.68 -3.16
CA ARG A 357 -20.33 -8.18 -2.01
C ARG A 357 -20.95 -7.65 -0.73
N LYS A 358 -21.18 -8.52 0.25
CA LYS A 358 -21.53 -8.13 1.61
C LYS A 358 -20.57 -8.78 2.58
N SER A 359 -20.18 -8.07 3.61
CA SER A 359 -19.47 -8.66 4.72
C SER A 359 -19.93 -8.12 6.07
N PHE A 360 -19.90 -9.00 7.05
CA PHE A 360 -20.24 -8.74 8.45
C PHE A 360 -19.13 -9.32 9.31
N ALA A 361 -18.66 -8.55 10.28
CA ALA A 361 -17.72 -9.04 11.25
C ALA A 361 -17.94 -8.43 12.62
N GLY A 362 -17.75 -9.24 13.65
CA GLY A 362 -17.61 -8.79 15.03
C GLY A 362 -16.22 -9.12 15.53
N TYR A 363 -15.64 -8.26 16.35
CA TYR A 363 -14.34 -8.48 16.95
C TYR A 363 -14.24 -7.93 18.38
N VAL A 364 -13.33 -8.55 19.13
CA VAL A 364 -12.92 -8.11 20.44
C VAL A 364 -11.39 -8.05 20.50
N MET A 365 -10.87 -6.99 21.07
CA MET A 365 -9.45 -6.83 21.38
C MET A 365 -9.30 -6.42 22.81
N ASN A 366 -8.39 -7.08 23.53
CA ASN A 366 -7.98 -6.73 24.88
C ASN A 366 -6.52 -6.32 24.90
N LYS A 367 -6.19 -5.24 25.58
CA LYS A 367 -4.83 -4.87 25.98
C LYS A 367 -4.77 -4.85 27.50
N SER A 368 -3.90 -5.66 28.10
CA SER A 368 -3.64 -5.71 29.54
C SER A 368 -2.20 -5.28 29.81
N THR A 369 -2.02 -4.40 30.78
CA THR A 369 -0.69 -3.91 31.19
C THR A 369 -0.41 -4.28 32.64
N PHE A 370 0.71 -4.94 32.89
CA PHE A 370 1.20 -5.36 34.21
C PHE A 370 2.67 -4.93 34.37
N GLY A 371 2.90 -3.81 35.01
CA GLY A 371 4.22 -3.20 35.07
C GLY A 371 4.75 -2.93 33.66
N ASN A 372 5.89 -3.51 33.31
CA ASN A 372 6.52 -3.36 32.00
C ASN A 372 6.00 -4.34 30.93
N TRP A 373 5.11 -5.26 31.29
CA TRP A 373 4.54 -6.24 30.38
C TRP A 373 3.19 -5.79 29.86
N GLN A 374 3.01 -5.88 28.55
CA GLN A 374 1.76 -5.62 27.87
C GLN A 374 1.36 -6.83 27.05
N PHE A 375 0.12 -7.27 27.21
CA PHE A 375 -0.47 -8.40 26.51
C PHE A 375 -1.61 -7.91 25.63
N THR A 376 -1.63 -8.33 24.38
CA THR A 376 -2.72 -8.08 23.44
C THR A 376 -3.35 -9.38 23.04
N GLN A 377 -4.67 -9.51 23.14
CA GLN A 377 -5.45 -10.66 22.67
C GLN A 377 -6.56 -10.14 21.76
N GLY A 378 -6.73 -10.77 20.62
CA GLY A 378 -7.75 -10.39 19.66
C GLY A 378 -8.43 -11.60 19.03
N TYR A 379 -9.74 -11.47 18.81
CA TYR A 379 -10.56 -12.41 18.06
C TYR A 379 -11.51 -11.68 17.15
N ARG A 380 -11.63 -12.16 15.91
CA ARG A 380 -12.59 -11.67 14.91
C ARG A 380 -13.25 -12.86 14.25
N ARG A 381 -14.55 -12.75 14.07
CA ARG A 381 -15.33 -13.64 13.20
C ARG A 381 -15.96 -12.84 12.07
N GLU A 382 -15.76 -13.30 10.85
CA GLU A 382 -16.22 -12.61 9.64
C GLU A 382 -16.96 -13.54 8.69
N LYS A 383 -18.02 -13.00 8.08
CA LYS A 383 -18.76 -13.62 7.00
C LYS A 383 -18.68 -12.72 5.76
N VAL A 384 -18.35 -13.32 4.60
CA VAL A 384 -18.32 -12.63 3.31
C VAL A 384 -19.23 -13.36 2.32
N GLU A 385 -20.15 -12.62 1.71
CA GLU A 385 -21.09 -13.13 0.72
C GLU A 385 -20.88 -12.42 -0.61
N TYR A 386 -20.89 -13.19 -1.69
CA TYR A 386 -20.89 -12.68 -3.06
C TYR A 386 -22.12 -13.15 -3.84
N LYS A 387 -22.68 -12.24 -4.66
CA LYS A 387 -23.59 -12.56 -5.74
C LYS A 387 -22.98 -12.01 -7.03
N TYR A 388 -22.80 -12.87 -8.01
CA TYR A 388 -22.13 -12.55 -9.26
C TYR A 388 -22.69 -13.39 -10.41
N SER A 389 -22.20 -13.21 -11.62
CA SER A 389 -22.61 -14.00 -12.77
C SER A 389 -21.43 -14.64 -13.47
N SER A 390 -21.63 -15.87 -13.92
CA SER A 390 -20.69 -16.60 -14.75
C SER A 390 -21.15 -16.55 -16.20
N LYS A 391 -20.25 -16.16 -17.12
CA LYS A 391 -20.49 -16.20 -18.56
C LYS A 391 -20.21 -17.60 -19.10
N VAL A 392 -21.17 -18.20 -19.77
CA VAL A 392 -21.04 -19.50 -20.42
C VAL A 392 -20.92 -19.27 -21.92
N TYR A 393 -19.82 -19.68 -22.51
CA TYR A 393 -19.55 -19.55 -23.93
C TYR A 393 -19.79 -20.89 -24.63
N ASP A 394 -20.23 -20.83 -25.88
CA ASP A 394 -20.26 -21.98 -26.76
C ASP A 394 -18.82 -22.42 -27.05
N PRO A 395 -18.46 -23.69 -26.84
CA PRO A 395 -17.06 -24.13 -26.98
C PRO A 395 -16.56 -24.15 -28.46
N MET A 396 -17.46 -24.16 -29.44
CA MET A 396 -17.08 -24.16 -30.85
C MET A 396 -17.04 -22.76 -31.45
N THR A 397 -18.01 -21.93 -31.11
CA THR A 397 -18.16 -20.59 -31.72
C THR A 397 -17.61 -19.48 -30.88
N TRP A 398 -17.28 -19.72 -29.58
CA TRP A 398 -16.88 -18.74 -28.60
C TRP A 398 -17.91 -17.61 -28.40
N GLN A 399 -19.14 -17.82 -28.86
CA GLN A 399 -20.22 -16.87 -28.60
C GLN A 399 -20.77 -17.07 -27.21
N LEU A 400 -21.15 -15.96 -26.58
CA LEU A 400 -21.78 -15.99 -25.25
C LEU A 400 -23.17 -16.62 -25.36
N LYS A 401 -23.34 -17.82 -24.77
CA LYS A 401 -24.56 -18.62 -24.82
C LYS A 401 -25.52 -18.30 -23.68
N GLU A 402 -24.99 -18.05 -22.49
CA GLU A 402 -25.81 -17.86 -21.29
C GLU A 402 -25.04 -17.09 -20.22
N ILE A 403 -25.75 -16.37 -19.37
CA ILE A 403 -25.24 -15.80 -18.13
C ILE A 403 -25.95 -16.48 -16.96
N LYS A 404 -25.20 -17.22 -16.15
CA LYS A 404 -25.71 -17.91 -14.97
C LYS A 404 -25.48 -17.11 -13.71
N PRO A 405 -26.54 -16.77 -12.92
CA PRO A 405 -26.34 -16.21 -11.60
C PRO A 405 -25.65 -17.23 -10.70
N LYS A 406 -24.69 -16.76 -9.91
CA LYS A 406 -23.94 -17.54 -8.92
C LYS A 406 -23.87 -16.81 -7.60
N SER A 407 -23.64 -17.54 -6.54
CA SER A 407 -23.35 -17.00 -5.23
C SER A 407 -22.21 -17.80 -4.57
N ALA A 408 -21.46 -17.13 -3.71
CA ALA A 408 -20.48 -17.77 -2.84
C ALA A 408 -20.64 -17.20 -1.43
N ASP A 409 -20.56 -18.09 -0.44
CA ASP A 409 -20.65 -17.76 0.98
C ASP A 409 -19.39 -18.30 1.68
N TYR A 410 -18.64 -17.38 2.28
CA TYR A 410 -17.46 -17.68 3.09
C TYR A 410 -17.77 -17.29 4.54
N SER A 411 -18.47 -18.15 5.23
CA SER A 411 -18.74 -18.07 6.66
C SER A 411 -17.63 -18.76 7.47
N ASN A 412 -17.56 -18.47 8.77
CA ASN A 412 -16.60 -19.05 9.71
C ASN A 412 -15.13 -18.67 9.41
N ASN A 413 -14.90 -17.44 9.01
CA ASN A 413 -13.56 -16.90 8.91
C ASN A 413 -13.14 -16.33 10.28
N ASP A 414 -12.36 -17.13 11.02
CA ASP A 414 -11.90 -16.80 12.37
C ASP A 414 -10.45 -16.33 12.33
N SER A 415 -10.20 -15.08 12.72
CA SER A 415 -8.87 -14.50 12.88
C SER A 415 -8.53 -14.34 14.36
N PHE A 416 -7.28 -14.60 14.70
CA PHE A 416 -6.76 -14.51 16.06
C PHE A 416 -5.49 -13.67 16.09
N GLU A 417 -5.31 -12.96 17.19
CA GLU A 417 -4.09 -12.23 17.46
C GLU A 417 -3.70 -12.41 18.93
N PHE A 418 -2.42 -12.69 19.17
CA PHE A 418 -1.83 -12.74 20.49
C PHE A 418 -0.48 -12.02 20.45
N GLY A 419 -0.33 -10.98 21.27
CA GLY A 419 0.89 -10.19 21.37
C GLY A 419 1.40 -10.09 22.79
N VAL A 420 2.71 -10.11 22.94
CA VAL A 420 3.41 -9.81 24.20
C VAL A 420 4.42 -8.71 23.91
N ASN A 421 4.41 -7.64 24.67
CA ASN A 421 5.34 -6.53 24.58
C ASN A 421 5.99 -6.28 25.94
N TYR A 422 7.31 -6.26 26.01
CA TYR A 422 8.06 -5.98 27.22
C TYR A 422 8.82 -4.65 27.06
N LEU A 423 8.46 -3.67 27.87
CA LEU A 423 9.06 -2.35 27.91
C LEU A 423 10.25 -2.38 28.89
N TYR A 424 11.47 -2.60 28.40
CA TYR A 424 12.64 -2.74 29.26
C TYR A 424 13.31 -1.40 29.60
N SER A 425 12.99 -0.34 28.86
CA SER A 425 13.46 1.03 29.12
C SER A 425 12.43 2.06 28.65
N ASP A 426 12.70 3.35 28.83
CA ASP A 426 11.83 4.43 28.36
C ASP A 426 11.74 4.52 26.84
N THR A 427 12.68 3.93 26.11
CA THR A 427 12.75 3.90 24.65
C THR A 427 12.66 2.48 24.09
N GLY A 428 13.05 1.47 24.86
CA GLY A 428 13.24 0.10 24.38
C GLY A 428 12.05 -0.80 24.65
N ASN A 429 11.72 -1.65 23.66
CA ASN A 429 10.79 -2.76 23.81
C ASN A 429 11.22 -3.98 22.99
N VAL A 430 10.87 -5.15 23.51
CA VAL A 430 10.90 -6.42 22.78
C VAL A 430 9.49 -6.94 22.68
N PHE A 431 9.07 -7.40 21.50
CA PHE A 431 7.73 -7.92 21.32
C PHE A 431 7.72 -9.28 20.63
N PHE A 432 6.69 -10.06 20.92
CA PHE A 432 6.30 -11.24 20.18
C PHE A 432 4.85 -11.06 19.72
N ASN A 433 4.56 -11.49 18.50
CA ASN A 433 3.21 -11.50 17.95
C ASN A 433 2.92 -12.83 17.23
N TYR A 434 1.74 -13.38 17.47
CA TYR A 434 1.12 -14.43 16.67
C TYR A 434 -0.16 -13.89 16.04
N THR A 435 -0.32 -14.06 14.73
CA THR A 435 -1.55 -13.68 14.03
C THR A 435 -1.99 -14.82 13.11
N ARG A 436 -3.26 -15.22 13.21
CA ARG A 436 -3.95 -15.98 12.16
C ARG A 436 -4.73 -15.02 11.30
N ALA A 437 -4.26 -14.83 10.05
CA ALA A 437 -4.88 -13.99 9.05
C ALA A 437 -5.55 -14.82 7.95
N LEU A 438 -6.58 -14.26 7.35
CA LEU A 438 -7.40 -14.91 6.33
C LEU A 438 -7.53 -14.03 5.09
N ARG A 439 -7.67 -14.69 3.94
CA ARG A 439 -8.14 -14.09 2.70
C ARG A 439 -9.25 -14.94 2.12
N THR A 440 -10.45 -14.38 2.00
CA THR A 440 -11.52 -15.01 1.24
C THR A 440 -11.26 -14.85 -0.26
N PRO A 441 -11.66 -15.81 -1.09
CA PRO A 441 -11.65 -15.62 -2.53
C PRO A 441 -12.46 -14.39 -2.94
N THR A 442 -11.97 -13.64 -3.90
CA THR A 442 -12.70 -12.52 -4.53
C THR A 442 -13.74 -13.05 -5.52
N ILE A 443 -14.54 -12.17 -6.12
CA ILE A 443 -15.46 -12.56 -7.20
C ILE A 443 -14.70 -13.17 -8.39
N GLN A 444 -13.50 -12.68 -8.68
CA GLN A 444 -12.66 -13.25 -9.75
C GLN A 444 -12.18 -14.66 -9.39
N ASP A 445 -11.82 -14.89 -8.13
CA ASP A 445 -11.42 -16.20 -7.64
C ASP A 445 -12.63 -17.17 -7.61
N ALA A 446 -13.78 -16.71 -7.15
CA ALA A 446 -15.01 -17.50 -7.04
C ALA A 446 -15.61 -17.89 -8.40
N GLY A 447 -15.34 -17.11 -9.46
CA GLY A 447 -15.73 -17.38 -10.83
C GLY A 447 -14.87 -18.43 -11.55
N ALA A 448 -13.90 -19.01 -10.88
CA ALA A 448 -12.96 -19.98 -11.46
C ALA A 448 -13.66 -21.22 -12.06
N TRP A 449 -13.14 -21.69 -13.22
CA TRP A 449 -13.72 -22.79 -13.99
C TRP A 449 -13.57 -24.18 -13.33
N TYR A 450 -12.58 -24.34 -12.45
CA TYR A 450 -12.17 -25.65 -11.88
C TYR A 450 -12.68 -25.94 -10.46
N GLY A 451 -13.70 -25.24 -9.99
CA GLY A 451 -14.31 -25.50 -8.69
C GLY A 451 -14.11 -24.37 -7.69
N PRO A 452 -14.66 -24.53 -6.48
CA PRO A 452 -14.64 -23.49 -5.47
C PRO A 452 -13.23 -23.27 -4.91
N VAL A 453 -12.73 -22.05 -5.04
CA VAL A 453 -11.50 -21.61 -4.37
C VAL A 453 -11.76 -21.49 -2.87
N LYS A 454 -10.89 -22.08 -2.06
CA LYS A 454 -10.99 -22.08 -0.58
C LYS A 454 -10.33 -20.83 0.01
N THR A 455 -10.80 -20.41 1.18
CA THR A 455 -10.17 -19.35 1.98
C THR A 455 -8.70 -19.69 2.25
N GLN A 456 -7.82 -18.76 1.91
CA GLN A 456 -6.39 -18.81 2.26
C GLN A 456 -6.21 -18.49 3.74
N LYS A 457 -5.32 -19.22 4.42
CA LYS A 457 -5.02 -19.07 5.85
C LYS A 457 -3.53 -18.92 6.06
N ASN A 458 -3.14 -17.89 6.81
CA ASN A 458 -1.75 -17.66 7.19
C ASN A 458 -1.61 -17.67 8.71
N ASP A 459 -0.70 -18.51 9.20
CA ASP A 459 -0.21 -18.43 10.57
C ASP A 459 1.12 -17.68 10.57
N ILE A 460 1.17 -16.55 11.27
CA ILE A 460 2.28 -15.58 11.27
C ILE A 460 2.82 -15.48 12.69
N PHE A 461 4.11 -15.73 12.84
CA PHE A 461 4.86 -15.56 14.08
C PHE A 461 5.93 -14.50 13.87
N GLU A 462 6.08 -13.57 14.80
CA GLU A 462 7.06 -12.52 14.72
C GLU A 462 7.62 -12.19 16.10
N ILE A 463 8.92 -11.98 16.14
CA ILE A 463 9.62 -11.38 17.28
C ILE A 463 10.37 -10.15 16.80
N GLY A 464 10.30 -9.07 17.55
CA GLY A 464 10.99 -7.83 17.18
C GLY A 464 11.49 -7.04 18.39
N LEU A 465 12.35 -6.10 18.09
CA LEU A 465 12.96 -5.18 19.05
C LEU A 465 12.93 -3.77 18.48
N ARG A 466 12.63 -2.80 19.32
CA ARG A 466 12.82 -1.37 19.04
C ARG A 466 13.52 -0.71 20.19
N ASP A 467 14.41 0.21 19.86
CA ASP A 467 15.04 1.05 20.87
C ASP A 467 15.54 2.37 20.25
N ALA A 468 15.84 3.33 21.11
CA ALA A 468 16.56 4.54 20.74
C ALA A 468 17.73 4.72 21.71
N TYR A 469 18.92 4.80 21.17
CA TYR A 469 20.15 5.02 21.94
C TYR A 469 20.92 6.21 21.39
N LYS A 470 21.16 7.21 22.23
CA LYS A 470 21.78 8.49 21.84
C LYS A 470 21.02 9.10 20.65
N ASN A 471 21.66 9.19 19.50
CA ASN A 471 21.15 9.75 18.25
C ASN A 471 20.67 8.70 17.23
N THR A 472 20.48 7.46 17.66
CA THR A 472 20.13 6.34 16.78
C THR A 472 18.83 5.70 17.22
N SER A 473 17.87 5.54 16.32
CA SER A 473 16.73 4.63 16.49
C SER A 473 16.98 3.32 15.75
N ILE A 474 16.55 2.22 16.33
CA ILE A 474 16.61 0.87 15.77
C ILE A 474 15.25 0.19 15.84
N SER A 475 14.83 -0.43 14.74
CA SER A 475 13.70 -1.36 14.71
C SER A 475 14.11 -2.58 13.91
N THR A 476 13.99 -3.75 14.51
CA THR A 476 14.31 -5.02 13.86
C THR A 476 13.28 -6.09 14.19
N SER A 477 13.03 -6.99 13.25
CA SER A 477 12.18 -8.17 13.50
C SER A 477 12.59 -9.37 12.67
N VAL A 478 12.23 -10.55 13.16
CA VAL A 478 12.30 -11.82 12.44
C VAL A 478 10.91 -12.42 12.43
N PHE A 479 10.48 -12.95 11.28
CA PHE A 479 9.15 -13.51 11.12
C PHE A 479 9.17 -14.87 10.42
N TYR A 480 8.15 -15.65 10.73
CA TYR A 480 7.83 -16.94 10.10
C TYR A 480 6.36 -16.93 9.69
N ILE A 481 6.08 -17.21 8.42
CA ILE A 481 4.73 -17.28 7.86
C ILE A 481 4.54 -18.67 7.26
N ASN A 482 3.43 -19.34 7.64
CA ASN A 482 2.98 -20.59 7.06
C ASN A 482 1.62 -20.38 6.40
N SER A 483 1.58 -20.46 5.06
CA SER A 483 0.37 -20.26 4.26
C SER A 483 -0.20 -21.58 3.81
N LYS A 484 -1.52 -21.75 3.98
CA LYS A 484 -2.31 -22.86 3.45
C LYS A 484 -3.36 -22.34 2.48
N ASN A 485 -3.66 -23.11 1.43
CA ASN A 485 -4.61 -22.75 0.39
C ASN A 485 -4.28 -21.39 -0.23
N GLU A 486 -3.00 -21.09 -0.45
CA GLU A 486 -2.61 -19.81 -1.07
C GLU A 486 -3.28 -19.66 -2.43
N ILE A 487 -3.93 -18.52 -2.65
CA ILE A 487 -4.66 -18.28 -3.89
C ILE A 487 -3.69 -17.65 -4.88
N TYR A 488 -3.58 -18.23 -6.08
CA TYR A 488 -2.71 -17.73 -7.14
C TYR A 488 -3.39 -17.83 -8.51
N TYR A 489 -2.87 -17.12 -9.49
CA TYR A 489 -3.32 -17.20 -10.86
C TYR A 489 -2.41 -18.15 -11.64
N ASP A 490 -2.98 -19.29 -12.07
CA ASP A 490 -2.26 -20.29 -12.85
C ASP A 490 -2.35 -19.98 -14.34
N LYS A 491 -1.20 -19.76 -14.97
CA LYS A 491 -1.06 -19.58 -16.43
C LYS A 491 -0.43 -20.79 -17.12
N THR A 492 -0.14 -21.87 -16.39
CA THR A 492 0.51 -23.04 -16.98
C THR A 492 -0.36 -23.75 -17.99
N ASN A 493 -1.67 -23.68 -17.82
CA ASN A 493 -2.64 -24.18 -18.81
C ASN A 493 -3.33 -23.00 -19.51
N PRO A 494 -2.98 -22.71 -20.77
CA PRO A 494 -3.56 -21.57 -21.51
C PRO A 494 -5.06 -21.70 -21.81
N PHE A 495 -5.60 -22.92 -21.79
CA PHE A 495 -7.04 -23.16 -21.95
C PHE A 495 -7.82 -23.02 -20.66
N SER A 496 -7.14 -22.95 -19.53
CA SER A 496 -7.73 -22.95 -18.21
C SER A 496 -7.00 -22.03 -17.24
N SER A 497 -6.45 -20.93 -17.71
CA SER A 497 -5.82 -19.93 -16.84
C SER A 497 -6.84 -19.38 -15.85
N ASN A 498 -6.67 -19.69 -14.55
CA ASN A 498 -7.63 -19.41 -13.50
C ASN A 498 -6.95 -19.13 -12.16
N ASN A 499 -7.66 -18.40 -11.32
CA ASN A 499 -7.34 -18.33 -9.91
C ASN A 499 -7.70 -19.68 -9.24
N GLN A 500 -6.76 -20.22 -8.49
CA GLN A 500 -6.94 -21.48 -7.75
C GLN A 500 -6.11 -21.49 -6.47
N ASN A 501 -6.35 -22.46 -5.59
CA ASN A 501 -5.50 -22.65 -4.45
C ASN A 501 -4.25 -23.46 -4.82
N PHE A 502 -3.11 -23.11 -4.25
CA PHE A 502 -1.95 -23.98 -4.22
C PHE A 502 -2.33 -25.30 -3.54
N ASP A 503 -1.95 -26.41 -4.14
CA ASP A 503 -2.17 -27.77 -3.61
C ASP A 503 -1.25 -28.11 -2.42
N GLY A 504 -0.30 -27.23 -2.13
CA GLY A 504 0.68 -27.34 -1.06
C GLY A 504 0.67 -26.19 -0.07
N LYS A 505 1.76 -26.08 0.68
CA LYS A 505 2.00 -25.02 1.66
C LYS A 505 3.11 -24.10 1.15
N VAL A 506 3.00 -22.82 1.48
CA VAL A 506 4.05 -21.83 1.22
C VAL A 506 4.57 -21.31 2.57
N ARG A 507 5.89 -21.40 2.74
CA ARG A 507 6.59 -20.92 3.93
C ARG A 507 7.41 -19.69 3.58
N ARG A 508 7.34 -18.64 4.42
CA ARG A 508 8.17 -17.46 4.32
C ARG A 508 8.89 -17.24 5.64
N ILE A 509 10.22 -17.14 5.59
CA ILE A 509 11.06 -16.76 6.72
C ILE A 509 11.78 -15.49 6.33
N GLY A 510 11.77 -14.49 7.18
CA GLY A 510 12.44 -13.23 6.86
C GLY A 510 12.90 -12.46 8.07
N ALA A 511 13.75 -11.48 7.80
CA ALA A 511 14.26 -10.53 8.78
C ALA A 511 14.20 -9.11 8.20
N GLN A 512 13.99 -8.14 9.05
CA GLN A 512 13.91 -6.73 8.72
C GLN A 512 14.74 -5.93 9.70
N LEU A 513 15.41 -4.89 9.20
CA LEU A 513 16.17 -3.94 9.99
C LEU A 513 15.89 -2.53 9.45
N SER A 514 15.62 -1.61 10.34
CA SER A 514 15.54 -0.18 10.07
C SER A 514 16.37 0.56 11.11
N LEU A 515 17.25 1.42 10.65
CA LEU A 515 18.08 2.30 11.47
C LEU A 515 17.81 3.75 11.02
N ALA A 516 17.79 4.67 11.97
CA ALA A 516 17.85 6.09 11.67
C ALA A 516 18.82 6.77 12.63
N HIS A 517 19.77 7.51 12.06
CA HIS A 517 20.79 8.25 12.80
C HIS A 517 20.54 9.75 12.62
N TYR A 518 20.47 10.46 13.72
CA TYR A 518 20.18 11.88 13.80
C TYR A 518 21.39 12.63 14.32
N PHE A 519 22.12 13.29 13.44
CA PHE A 519 23.19 14.22 13.77
C PHE A 519 22.69 15.65 13.59
N ASP A 520 23.42 16.64 14.07
CA ASP A 520 23.05 18.07 14.00
C ASP A 520 22.50 18.47 12.60
N LYS A 521 23.28 18.19 11.55
CA LYS A 521 22.91 18.54 10.16
C LYS A 521 22.58 17.36 9.28
N LEU A 522 22.80 16.12 9.75
CA LEU A 522 22.70 14.92 8.92
C LEU A 522 21.74 13.92 9.55
N THR A 523 20.74 13.51 8.77
CA THR A 523 19.93 12.34 9.07
C THR A 523 20.28 11.22 8.08
N LEU A 524 20.67 10.05 8.60
CA LEU A 524 20.87 8.82 7.80
C LEU A 524 19.77 7.83 8.13
N ARG A 525 19.19 7.20 7.10
CA ARG A 525 18.19 6.14 7.24
C ARG A 525 18.64 4.92 6.46
N GLU A 526 18.70 3.78 7.13
CA GLU A 526 19.12 2.51 6.54
C GLU A 526 18.03 1.48 6.77
N ARG A 527 17.57 0.83 5.71
CA ARG A 527 16.51 -0.17 5.76
C ARG A 527 16.90 -1.37 4.93
N VAL A 528 16.84 -2.55 5.53
CA VAL A 528 17.18 -3.80 4.86
C VAL A 528 16.11 -4.83 5.18
N SER A 529 15.71 -5.60 4.20
CA SER A 529 14.88 -6.79 4.42
C SER A 529 15.42 -7.98 3.65
N TYR A 530 15.26 -9.14 4.26
CA TYR A 530 15.58 -10.44 3.68
C TYR A 530 14.40 -11.39 3.85
N ILE A 531 14.05 -12.14 2.80
CA ILE A 531 12.96 -13.11 2.84
C ILE A 531 13.30 -14.35 1.99
N VAL A 532 12.96 -15.52 2.50
CA VAL A 532 13.04 -16.80 1.79
C VAL A 532 11.63 -17.35 1.62
N PRO A 533 11.01 -17.18 0.44
CA PRO A 533 9.70 -17.71 0.13
C PRO A 533 9.86 -19.10 -0.50
N LYS A 534 9.40 -20.16 0.17
CA LYS A 534 9.57 -21.53 -0.31
C LYS A 534 8.25 -22.30 -0.30
N VAL A 535 7.95 -22.99 -1.39
CA VAL A 535 6.90 -24.00 -1.43
C VAL A 535 7.42 -25.26 -0.71
N THR A 536 6.63 -25.81 0.22
CA THR A 536 7.06 -26.89 1.13
C THR A 536 6.23 -28.17 1.00
N SER A 537 5.31 -28.23 0.05
CA SER A 537 4.56 -29.43 -0.33
C SER A 537 3.77 -29.18 -1.61
N GLY A 538 3.23 -30.24 -2.23
CA GLY A 538 2.43 -30.18 -3.45
C GLY A 538 3.25 -30.21 -4.72
N THR A 539 2.62 -29.85 -5.84
CA THR A 539 3.23 -29.91 -7.20
C THR A 539 4.54 -29.14 -7.32
N TYR A 540 4.66 -28.02 -6.63
CA TYR A 540 5.85 -27.15 -6.67
C TYR A 540 6.75 -27.30 -5.43
N ASP A 541 6.73 -28.46 -4.75
CA ASP A 541 7.55 -28.66 -3.55
C ASP A 541 9.04 -28.38 -3.84
N GLY A 542 9.70 -27.73 -2.91
CA GLY A 542 11.11 -27.31 -3.02
C GLY A 542 11.34 -26.07 -3.86
N LYS A 543 10.39 -25.61 -4.67
CA LYS A 543 10.49 -24.41 -5.49
C LYS A 543 10.43 -23.13 -4.65
N GLU A 544 11.00 -22.05 -5.16
CA GLU A 544 10.85 -20.71 -4.60
C GLU A 544 9.54 -20.10 -5.08
N PHE A 545 8.78 -19.48 -4.18
CA PHE A 545 7.55 -18.82 -4.56
C PHE A 545 7.84 -17.64 -5.49
N ALA A 546 7.16 -17.60 -6.63
CA ALA A 546 7.45 -16.69 -7.74
C ALA A 546 7.17 -15.22 -7.40
N GLY A 547 7.84 -14.30 -8.11
CA GLY A 547 7.63 -12.87 -7.98
C GLY A 547 8.21 -12.24 -6.71
N VAL A 548 9.00 -12.93 -5.89
CA VAL A 548 9.52 -12.41 -4.62
C VAL A 548 11.02 -12.16 -4.69
N SER A 549 11.42 -10.91 -4.52
CA SER A 549 12.83 -10.53 -4.35
C SER A 549 13.29 -10.84 -2.94
N ARG A 550 14.40 -11.59 -2.80
CA ARG A 550 14.88 -11.99 -1.46
C ARG A 550 15.46 -10.84 -0.65
N TRP A 551 16.10 -9.89 -1.30
CA TRP A 551 16.72 -8.74 -0.66
C TRP A 551 16.16 -7.44 -1.19
N THR A 552 15.82 -6.55 -0.27
CA THR A 552 15.67 -5.13 -0.56
C THR A 552 16.49 -4.33 0.43
N ALA A 553 17.09 -3.24 -0.02
CA ALA A 553 17.80 -2.32 0.84
C ALA A 553 17.56 -0.87 0.39
N ASN A 554 17.53 0.04 1.35
CA ASN A 554 17.46 1.47 1.12
C ASN A 554 18.45 2.18 2.03
N VAL A 555 19.13 3.18 1.50
CA VAL A 555 19.99 4.09 2.27
C VAL A 555 19.66 5.51 1.83
N GLY A 556 19.15 6.30 2.76
CA GLY A 556 18.80 7.69 2.56
C GLY A 556 19.66 8.61 3.43
N ALA A 557 20.13 9.72 2.89
CA ALA A 557 20.87 10.77 3.59
C ALA A 557 20.24 12.12 3.33
N THR A 558 19.81 12.79 4.41
CA THR A 558 19.31 14.17 4.38
C THR A 558 20.29 15.07 5.08
N TYR A 559 20.83 16.07 4.39
CA TYR A 559 21.83 17.02 4.92
C TYR A 559 21.32 18.46 4.89
N ASN A 560 21.23 19.08 6.05
CA ASN A 560 20.88 20.49 6.20
C ASN A 560 22.15 21.34 6.02
N ILE A 561 22.38 21.82 4.79
CA ILE A 561 23.60 22.55 4.41
C ILE A 561 23.65 23.87 5.18
N THR A 562 22.52 24.61 5.14
CA THR A 562 22.30 25.84 5.93
C THR A 562 20.88 25.86 6.48
N LYS A 563 20.54 26.88 7.27
CA LYS A 563 19.14 27.14 7.63
C LYS A 563 18.33 27.39 6.36
N GLY A 564 17.45 26.45 6.04
CA GLY A 564 16.58 26.50 4.84
C GLY A 564 17.09 25.71 3.64
N LEU A 565 18.40 25.45 3.48
CA LEU A 565 18.94 24.67 2.35
C LEU A 565 19.17 23.21 2.76
N THR A 566 18.42 22.30 2.17
CA THR A 566 18.47 20.85 2.46
C THR A 566 18.75 20.07 1.18
N ALA A 567 19.70 19.15 1.24
CA ALA A 567 19.97 18.15 0.20
C ALA A 567 19.59 16.76 0.68
N ASN A 568 19.03 15.95 -0.21
CA ASN A 568 18.74 14.54 0.05
C ASN A 568 19.29 13.66 -1.07
N VAL A 569 19.78 12.48 -0.70
CA VAL A 569 20.14 11.40 -1.62
C VAL A 569 19.54 10.10 -1.07
N ASP A 570 18.85 9.35 -1.91
CA ASP A 570 18.18 8.11 -1.56
C ASP A 570 18.57 7.00 -2.54
N GLY A 571 19.17 5.93 -2.05
CA GLY A 571 19.58 4.75 -2.81
C GLY A 571 18.69 3.55 -2.49
N TYR A 572 18.13 2.92 -3.51
CA TYR A 572 17.31 1.73 -3.39
C TYR A 572 17.88 0.55 -4.16
N TYR A 573 17.97 -0.61 -3.52
CA TYR A 573 18.38 -1.88 -4.11
C TYR A 573 17.27 -2.92 -4.01
N GLN A 574 17.07 -3.66 -5.11
CA GLN A 574 16.21 -4.84 -5.15
C GLN A 574 16.96 -6.00 -5.83
N SER A 575 16.95 -7.18 -5.20
CA SER A 575 17.55 -8.38 -5.77
C SER A 575 16.68 -8.98 -6.87
N ASN A 576 17.25 -9.85 -7.69
CA ASN A 576 16.53 -10.61 -8.70
C ASN A 576 15.47 -11.54 -8.09
N ALA A 577 14.42 -11.79 -8.90
CA ALA A 577 13.33 -12.71 -8.59
C ALA A 577 12.99 -13.57 -9.81
N TYR A 578 12.24 -14.65 -9.61
CA TYR A 578 11.52 -15.32 -10.70
C TYR A 578 10.41 -14.41 -11.23
N ALA A 579 9.97 -14.59 -12.47
CA ALA A 579 8.81 -13.89 -13.00
C ALA A 579 7.58 -14.17 -12.11
N GLU A 580 6.62 -13.22 -12.03
CA GLU A 580 5.53 -13.25 -11.05
C GLU A 580 4.64 -14.50 -11.10
N ASP A 581 4.62 -15.19 -12.21
CA ASP A 581 3.81 -16.40 -12.48
C ASP A 581 4.65 -17.66 -12.78
N ASP A 582 5.96 -17.60 -12.51
CA ASP A 582 6.91 -18.69 -12.77
C ASP A 582 7.08 -19.61 -11.55
N PHE A 583 6.00 -20.29 -11.13
CA PHE A 583 5.97 -21.11 -9.91
C PHE A 583 6.77 -22.41 -10.01
N ASP A 584 7.01 -22.91 -11.21
CA ASP A 584 7.88 -24.06 -11.47
C ASP A 584 9.37 -23.66 -11.57
N ASN A 585 9.67 -22.34 -11.44
CA ASN A 585 11.01 -21.78 -11.54
C ASN A 585 11.71 -22.15 -12.87
N TYR A 586 10.97 -22.14 -13.96
CA TYR A 586 11.43 -22.49 -15.29
C TYR A 586 12.46 -21.51 -15.83
N PHE A 587 12.23 -20.21 -15.65
CA PHE A 587 13.14 -19.18 -16.11
C PHE A 587 14.23 -18.89 -15.06
N SER A 588 15.37 -18.36 -15.51
CA SER A 588 16.34 -17.76 -14.61
C SER A 588 15.76 -16.52 -13.92
N LYS A 589 16.18 -16.25 -12.69
CA LYS A 589 15.87 -15.00 -11.99
C LYS A 589 16.40 -13.79 -12.76
N GLY A 590 15.70 -12.67 -12.66
CA GLY A 590 16.11 -11.43 -13.32
C GLY A 590 15.64 -10.18 -12.58
N ASN A 591 15.92 -9.00 -13.18
CA ASN A 591 15.48 -7.69 -12.71
C ASN A 591 16.07 -7.27 -11.35
N ASN A 592 17.37 -7.49 -11.13
CA ASN A 592 18.09 -6.85 -10.02
C ASN A 592 18.54 -5.44 -10.42
N TYR A 593 18.39 -4.49 -9.52
CA TYR A 593 18.77 -3.10 -9.81
C TYR A 593 19.09 -2.30 -8.56
N VAL A 594 19.84 -1.21 -8.80
CA VAL A 594 20.04 -0.11 -7.86
C VAL A 594 19.58 1.15 -8.56
N THR A 595 18.77 1.97 -7.89
CA THR A 595 18.43 3.33 -8.31
C THR A 595 18.91 4.32 -7.26
N VAL A 596 19.25 5.52 -7.68
CA VAL A 596 19.61 6.63 -6.79
C VAL A 596 18.79 7.84 -7.21
N ASP A 597 18.13 8.44 -6.25
CA ASP A 597 17.38 9.69 -6.39
C ASP A 597 18.09 10.77 -5.57
N ALA A 598 18.07 12.02 -6.04
CA ALA A 598 18.65 13.14 -5.33
C ALA A 598 17.78 14.38 -5.49
N ASN A 599 17.70 15.18 -4.45
CA ASN A 599 16.98 16.45 -4.49
C ASN A 599 17.62 17.52 -3.60
N LEU A 600 17.32 18.77 -3.92
CA LEU A 600 17.76 19.96 -3.22
C LEU A 600 16.54 20.87 -3.03
N SER A 601 16.37 21.41 -1.83
CA SER A 601 15.31 22.37 -1.54
C SER A 601 15.85 23.56 -0.73
N TYR A 602 15.32 24.74 -1.00
CA TYR A 602 15.60 25.94 -0.24
C TYR A 602 14.30 26.61 0.21
N ALA A 603 14.09 26.63 1.51
CA ALA A 603 12.96 27.27 2.17
C ALA A 603 13.37 28.68 2.65
N PHE A 604 12.71 29.69 2.12
CA PHE A 604 12.86 31.09 2.52
C PHE A 604 11.99 31.38 3.78
N GLU A 605 12.37 32.38 4.56
CA GLU A 605 11.62 32.76 5.78
C GLU A 605 10.22 33.33 5.48
N ASN A 606 9.98 33.83 4.26
CA ASN A 606 8.70 34.37 3.82
C ASN A 606 7.68 33.31 3.35
N GLY A 607 7.96 32.02 3.58
CA GLY A 607 7.08 30.91 3.19
C GLY A 607 7.25 30.38 1.76
N ILE A 608 8.14 30.98 0.95
CA ILE A 608 8.51 30.45 -0.36
C ILE A 608 9.50 29.31 -0.20
N GLU A 609 9.34 28.26 -0.99
CA GLU A 609 10.29 27.16 -1.12
C GLU A 609 10.56 26.87 -2.60
N LEU A 610 11.84 26.84 -2.98
CA LEU A 610 12.30 26.36 -4.29
C LEU A 610 12.90 24.97 -4.13
N TYR A 611 12.60 24.09 -5.06
CA TYR A 611 13.17 22.75 -5.02
C TYR A 611 13.42 22.20 -6.42
N THR A 612 14.40 21.31 -6.52
CA THR A 612 14.71 20.58 -7.74
C THR A 612 15.19 19.17 -7.39
N GLY A 613 15.13 18.26 -8.33
CA GLY A 613 15.62 16.91 -8.09
C GLY A 613 15.73 16.08 -9.37
N VAL A 614 16.33 14.92 -9.18
CA VAL A 614 16.49 13.90 -10.20
C VAL A 614 16.13 12.55 -9.63
N SER A 615 15.25 11.82 -10.31
CA SER A 615 14.96 10.42 -10.03
C SER A 615 15.71 9.53 -11.00
N ASN A 616 16.16 8.36 -10.51
CA ASN A 616 16.99 7.42 -11.26
C ASN A 616 18.23 8.11 -11.89
N LEU A 617 19.04 8.76 -11.05
CA LEU A 617 20.20 9.61 -11.44
C LEU A 617 21.11 8.96 -12.48
N PHE A 618 21.34 7.66 -12.37
CA PHE A 618 22.24 6.89 -13.25
C PHE A 618 21.56 6.28 -14.47
N ASP A 619 20.29 6.63 -14.73
CA ASP A 619 19.47 6.12 -15.85
C ASP A 619 19.45 4.59 -15.93
N LYS A 620 19.31 3.93 -14.77
CA LYS A 620 19.28 2.48 -14.70
C LYS A 620 18.04 1.94 -15.41
N LYS A 621 18.25 1.05 -16.39
CA LYS A 621 17.16 0.29 -17.02
C LYS A 621 16.74 -0.83 -16.06
N TYR A 622 15.47 -0.84 -15.65
CA TYR A 622 14.85 -1.87 -14.82
C TYR A 622 13.34 -1.98 -15.12
N ALA A 623 12.71 -3.06 -14.68
CA ALA A 623 11.28 -3.26 -14.86
C ALA A 623 10.55 -3.14 -13.52
N ASN A 624 9.38 -2.50 -13.53
CA ASN A 624 8.47 -2.45 -12.39
C ASN A 624 7.82 -3.81 -12.11
N ALA A 625 7.61 -4.62 -13.17
CA ALA A 625 7.12 -5.99 -13.07
C ALA A 625 7.73 -6.85 -14.19
N VAL A 626 7.94 -8.13 -13.89
CA VAL A 626 8.37 -9.15 -14.85
C VAL A 626 7.44 -10.33 -14.71
N THR A 627 6.74 -10.68 -15.80
CA THR A 627 5.82 -11.82 -15.85
C THR A 627 6.22 -12.76 -16.99
N SER A 628 5.49 -13.85 -17.20
CA SER A 628 5.72 -14.74 -18.33
C SER A 628 4.50 -14.79 -19.26
N THR A 629 4.74 -15.12 -20.53
CA THR A 629 3.69 -15.56 -21.45
C THR A 629 3.91 -17.03 -21.75
N ARG A 630 2.88 -17.84 -21.50
CA ARG A 630 2.89 -19.28 -21.80
C ARG A 630 1.80 -19.62 -22.81
N SER A 631 1.62 -18.76 -23.82
CA SER A 631 0.63 -18.98 -24.88
C SER A 631 0.99 -20.19 -25.73
N THR A 632 0.02 -21.07 -25.97
CA THR A 632 0.13 -22.18 -26.93
C THR A 632 0.20 -21.71 -28.37
N TRP A 633 -0.21 -20.46 -28.64
CA TRP A 633 -0.24 -19.84 -29.97
C TRP A 633 1.03 -19.04 -30.30
N ALA A 634 1.96 -18.93 -29.37
CA ALA A 634 3.22 -18.21 -29.53
C ALA A 634 4.41 -19.17 -29.48
N PRO A 635 5.60 -18.82 -30.02
CA PRO A 635 6.79 -19.67 -30.02
C PRO A 635 7.37 -19.87 -28.63
N GLY A 636 6.70 -20.68 -27.81
CA GLY A 636 7.16 -21.10 -26.47
C GLY A 636 7.00 -20.06 -25.33
N PRO A 637 7.28 -20.49 -24.08
CA PRO A 637 7.23 -19.62 -22.91
C PRO A 637 8.34 -18.55 -22.95
N ARG A 638 8.02 -17.30 -22.63
CA ARG A 638 8.98 -16.19 -22.58
C ARG A 638 8.69 -15.22 -21.46
N LYS A 639 9.74 -14.60 -20.91
CA LYS A 639 9.61 -13.50 -19.96
C LYS A 639 9.25 -12.21 -20.68
N VAL A 640 8.38 -11.42 -20.08
CA VAL A 640 8.00 -10.10 -20.55
C VAL A 640 8.18 -9.08 -19.42
N TYR A 641 8.50 -7.86 -19.81
CA TYR A 641 8.98 -6.80 -18.94
C TYR A 641 8.06 -5.58 -19.06
N TYR A 642 7.65 -5.03 -17.94
CA TYR A 642 6.99 -3.74 -17.83
C TYR A 642 8.04 -2.71 -17.39
N PRO A 643 8.59 -1.90 -18.33
CA PRO A 643 9.68 -0.99 -18.01
C PRO A 643 9.30 0.04 -16.97
N ALA A 644 10.21 0.31 -16.05
CA ALA A 644 10.16 1.47 -15.18
C ALA A 644 10.67 2.71 -15.90
N ASN A 645 10.35 3.89 -15.36
CA ASN A 645 10.82 5.15 -15.91
C ASN A 645 12.34 5.27 -15.81
N GLY A 646 12.96 5.81 -16.85
CA GLY A 646 14.36 6.21 -16.85
C GLY A 646 14.59 7.45 -16.01
N ARG A 647 15.77 8.08 -16.17
CA ARG A 647 16.12 9.30 -15.45
C ARG A 647 15.12 10.41 -15.76
N SER A 648 14.61 11.06 -14.70
CA SER A 648 13.74 12.22 -14.79
C SER A 648 14.25 13.35 -13.91
N VAL A 649 14.07 14.59 -14.36
CA VAL A 649 14.40 15.80 -13.62
C VAL A 649 13.14 16.61 -13.39
N TYR A 650 13.11 17.37 -12.30
CA TYR A 650 12.00 18.25 -11.97
C TYR A 650 12.49 19.49 -11.21
N ALA A 651 11.74 20.56 -11.29
CA ALA A 651 11.93 21.75 -10.47
C ALA A 651 10.57 22.35 -10.11
N GLY A 652 10.48 22.95 -8.95
CA GLY A 652 9.22 23.50 -8.47
C GLY A 652 9.39 24.65 -7.48
N ILE A 653 8.27 25.32 -7.27
CA ILE A 653 8.09 26.38 -6.28
C ILE A 653 6.86 26.09 -5.44
N LYS A 654 6.95 26.33 -4.14
CA LYS A 654 5.82 26.31 -3.20
C LYS A 654 5.77 27.61 -2.42
N TYR A 655 4.56 28.01 -2.07
CA TYR A 655 4.31 29.10 -1.13
C TYR A 655 3.36 28.63 -0.05
N THR A 656 3.65 28.96 1.21
CA THR A 656 2.80 28.61 2.37
C THR A 656 2.71 29.80 3.33
N PHE A 657 1.53 30.02 3.93
CA PHE A 657 1.27 31.10 4.90
C PHE A 657 0.43 30.62 6.09
#